data_de3e3f8b2ccb53308010a3f04c62cff8
#
_entry.id   de3e3f8b2ccb53308010a3f04c62cff8
#
_cell.length_a   1.000
_cell.length_b   1.000
_cell.length_c   1.000
_cell.angle_alpha   90.00
_cell.angle_beta   90.00
_cell.angle_gamma   90.00
#
_symmetry.space_group_name_H-M   'P 1'
#
loop_
_entity.id
_entity.type
_entity.pdbx_description
1 polymer ?
#
loop_
_entity_poly.entity_id
_entity_poly.type
_entity_poly.pdbx_seq_one_letter_code
_entity_poly.pdbx_strand_id
1 'polypeptide(L)'
;MPQKNIIVKGAREHNLKNVDVEIPRDKLVVFTGLSGSGKSSLAFDTIYAEGQRRYVESLSSYARQFLGQMEKPQVDYIEGLSPAISIDQKTTSKNPRSTVGTVTEIYDYLRLLYARIGIPHCPVCGREISRQTVDDIVDSVLELPEGTKIQVMAPIARGKKGQFVKELESAKKDGYVRVRVDGIIYDLSEKIELDKNKKHNIEIVVDRLVVKESIRSRLADSIETATGLSNGILLVDVIDGEEKLYSLDYACPEHGVSIEELEPRMFSFNNPFGACPTCSGLSVFMKPDPNLIVPDKNLSLRQGAIKASGWNNADGGTIAQMYMEGIAQKYGFTLDTPFKDIPADGVDAIMYGTKGEKLKLTRKNEYGTGSYMTAFEGICNNIERRYKETTSDWSRAELEQCMSTVKCPDCHGARLRKESLCVTVGGINIDEFANKSIVKAIEFLDSLTLTDREQMIAKLIVKEIKDRLTFLRSVGLGYLTLARSSASLSSGESQRIRLATQIGSSLVGVLYILDEPSIGLHQRDNEKLLNTLRNLRDIGNTLIVVEHDEDTMRAADYIVDVGPGAGIHGGNIVCTGTAEDIMNCKESITGQYLSGRKKIPVPAKRRKGNGKSLKIIGARENNLKNIDAEIPLGEFVCITGVSGSGKSSLINEILYKRLVTELNGAKKVAGAHTDILGIDNLDKVIAIDQSPIGRTPRSNPATYTGVFNDIRDLFASTAEAKARGYKANRFSFNVKGGRCEACQGDGIVKIEMHFLADIYVPCDVCKGARYNRETLEVKYKGKNIYDVLEMTVEEGLEFFSSIPKIKRKLQTLYDVGLGYVKIGQPATTLSGGEAQRVKLSTELSRRSTGKTVYILDEPTTGLHTADVHKLIEVLHRLVDNGNSVIVIEHNLDVIKTADWILDLGPEGGDEGGEIIAQGTPEQVAATEGSYTGQYLKKLLNDTEE
;
A
#
# COMPACT_ATOMS: atom_id res chain seq x y z
N MET A 1 27.92 10.73 -36.73
CA MET A 1 27.93 11.35 -35.41
C MET A 1 26.67 10.94 -34.68
N PRO A 2 26.69 10.64 -33.42
CA PRO A 2 25.44 10.37 -32.71
C PRO A 2 24.52 11.60 -32.82
N GLN A 3 23.25 11.34 -33.06
CA GLN A 3 22.26 12.41 -33.23
C GLN A 3 22.12 13.18 -31.91
N LYS A 4 22.24 14.51 -31.95
CA LYS A 4 22.25 15.35 -30.74
C LYS A 4 20.87 15.59 -30.14
N ASN A 5 19.82 15.43 -30.95
CA ASN A 5 18.44 15.70 -30.57
C ASN A 5 17.52 14.48 -30.82
N ILE A 6 16.48 14.35 -30.04
CA ILE A 6 15.29 13.55 -30.36
C ILE A 6 14.39 14.49 -31.17
N ILE A 7 14.03 14.08 -32.40
CA ILE A 7 13.19 14.86 -33.29
C ILE A 7 11.84 14.15 -33.41
N VAL A 8 10.79 14.82 -32.98
CA VAL A 8 9.40 14.35 -33.12
C VAL A 8 8.71 15.18 -34.18
N LYS A 9 8.08 14.54 -35.17
CA LYS A 9 7.35 15.18 -36.24
C LYS A 9 5.93 14.65 -36.35
N GLY A 10 4.97 15.56 -36.39
CA GLY A 10 3.58 15.22 -36.66
C GLY A 10 2.90 14.43 -35.55
N ALA A 11 3.17 14.70 -34.28
CA ALA A 11 2.48 14.04 -33.18
C ALA A 11 1.01 14.46 -33.07
N ARG A 12 0.08 13.46 -33.06
CA ARG A 12 -1.38 13.67 -33.09
C ARG A 12 -2.14 12.83 -32.08
N GLU A 13 -1.45 12.25 -31.08
CA GLU A 13 -2.12 11.50 -30.04
C GLU A 13 -3.06 12.38 -29.19
N HIS A 14 -4.24 11.88 -28.91
CA HIS A 14 -5.28 12.52 -28.12
C HIS A 14 -5.60 13.94 -28.57
N ASN A 15 -5.18 14.96 -27.82
CA ASN A 15 -5.45 16.37 -28.12
C ASN A 15 -4.28 17.08 -28.83
N LEU A 16 -3.18 16.39 -29.15
CA LEU A 16 -2.04 16.97 -29.85
C LEU A 16 -2.41 17.37 -31.29
N LYS A 17 -2.00 18.59 -31.70
CA LYS A 17 -2.35 19.22 -32.96
C LYS A 17 -1.21 19.19 -33.96
N ASN A 18 -0.80 18.01 -34.40
CA ASN A 18 0.28 17.80 -35.36
C ASN A 18 1.59 18.48 -34.90
N VAL A 19 2.01 18.10 -33.70
CA VAL A 19 3.12 18.74 -33.00
C VAL A 19 4.47 18.31 -33.55
N ASP A 20 5.33 19.31 -33.81
CA ASP A 20 6.76 19.14 -34.11
C ASP A 20 7.57 19.67 -32.93
N VAL A 21 8.53 18.88 -32.43
CA VAL A 21 9.42 19.28 -31.34
C VAL A 21 10.80 18.63 -31.46
N GLU A 22 11.82 19.40 -31.12
CA GLU A 22 13.19 18.94 -30.99
C GLU A 22 13.62 18.97 -29.52
N ILE A 23 14.12 17.85 -29.02
CA ILE A 23 14.46 17.64 -27.61
C ILE A 23 15.96 17.31 -27.54
N PRO A 24 16.78 18.08 -26.83
CA PRO A 24 18.21 17.79 -26.73
C PRO A 24 18.44 16.51 -25.92
N ARG A 25 19.37 15.66 -26.36
CA ARG A 25 19.81 14.45 -25.66
C ARG A 25 20.80 14.78 -24.54
N ASP A 26 20.93 13.86 -23.60
CA ASP A 26 21.85 13.94 -22.46
C ASP A 26 21.59 15.20 -21.61
N LYS A 27 20.32 15.57 -21.49
CA LYS A 27 19.82 16.74 -20.78
C LYS A 27 18.63 16.40 -19.88
N LEU A 28 18.42 17.23 -18.86
CA LEU A 28 17.21 17.26 -18.07
C LEU A 28 16.19 18.16 -18.77
N VAL A 29 15.18 17.58 -19.38
CA VAL A 29 14.12 18.25 -20.13
C VAL A 29 12.83 18.20 -19.35
N VAL A 30 12.19 19.36 -19.13
CA VAL A 30 10.90 19.44 -18.44
C VAL A 30 9.78 19.74 -19.43
N PHE A 31 8.74 18.91 -19.41
CA PHE A 31 7.47 19.17 -20.11
C PHE A 31 6.49 19.81 -19.15
N THR A 32 6.10 21.04 -19.39
CA THR A 32 5.20 21.81 -18.54
C THR A 32 4.00 22.34 -19.30
N GLY A 33 3.05 22.99 -18.62
CA GLY A 33 1.80 23.54 -19.15
C GLY A 33 0.59 23.16 -18.30
N LEU A 34 -0.59 23.67 -18.63
CA LEU A 34 -1.83 23.45 -17.89
C LEU A 34 -2.20 21.96 -17.79
N SER A 35 -2.97 21.58 -16.75
CA SER A 35 -3.54 20.24 -16.66
C SER A 35 -4.43 19.97 -17.88
N GLY A 36 -4.24 18.79 -18.55
CA GLY A 36 -4.95 18.46 -19.79
C GLY A 36 -4.44 19.17 -21.05
N SER A 37 -3.27 19.83 -21.03
CA SER A 37 -2.70 20.50 -22.22
C SER A 37 -2.09 19.54 -23.26
N GLY A 38 -1.84 18.27 -22.91
CA GLY A 38 -1.24 17.27 -23.83
C GLY A 38 0.18 16.85 -23.48
N LYS A 39 0.73 17.28 -22.34
CA LYS A 39 2.08 16.91 -21.88
C LYS A 39 2.31 15.40 -21.83
N SER A 40 1.43 14.71 -21.10
CA SER A 40 1.53 13.26 -20.93
C SER A 40 1.30 12.52 -22.25
N SER A 41 0.41 13.03 -23.12
CA SER A 41 0.21 12.50 -24.46
C SER A 41 1.47 12.58 -25.33
N LEU A 42 2.24 13.66 -25.21
CA LEU A 42 3.51 13.81 -25.92
C LEU A 42 4.61 12.92 -25.30
N ALA A 43 4.74 12.93 -23.96
CA ALA A 43 5.82 12.23 -23.26
C ALA A 43 5.60 10.71 -23.26
N PHE A 44 4.42 10.23 -22.83
CA PHE A 44 4.15 8.81 -22.61
C PHE A 44 3.47 8.15 -23.82
N ASP A 45 2.37 8.72 -24.34
CA ASP A 45 1.60 8.07 -25.39
C ASP A 45 2.27 8.21 -26.77
N THR A 46 3.20 9.14 -26.94
CA THR A 46 3.94 9.34 -28.18
C THR A 46 5.40 8.90 -28.08
N ILE A 47 6.23 9.58 -27.27
CA ILE A 47 7.69 9.35 -27.23
C ILE A 47 8.03 8.01 -26.58
N TYR A 48 7.49 7.76 -25.39
CA TYR A 48 7.73 6.48 -24.68
C TYR A 48 7.13 5.30 -25.46
N ALA A 49 5.89 5.42 -25.90
CA ALA A 49 5.21 4.35 -26.63
C ALA A 49 5.97 3.93 -27.90
N GLU A 50 6.49 4.89 -28.68
CA GLU A 50 7.32 4.60 -29.85
C GLU A 50 8.68 3.99 -29.47
N GLY A 51 9.33 4.50 -28.43
CA GLY A 51 10.58 3.93 -27.90
C GLY A 51 10.42 2.48 -27.46
N GLN A 52 9.38 2.20 -26.70
CA GLN A 52 9.02 0.85 -26.23
C GLN A 52 8.65 -0.07 -27.39
N ARG A 53 7.87 0.41 -28.36
CA ARG A 53 7.50 -0.35 -29.55
C ARG A 53 8.73 -0.80 -30.34
N ARG A 54 9.67 0.11 -30.62
CA ARG A 54 10.91 -0.20 -31.32
C ARG A 54 11.79 -1.18 -30.56
N TYR A 55 11.84 -1.04 -29.23
CA TYR A 55 12.56 -1.98 -28.38
C TYR A 55 11.95 -3.39 -28.47
N VAL A 56 10.63 -3.52 -28.32
CA VAL A 56 9.93 -4.81 -28.44
C VAL A 56 10.09 -5.40 -29.84
N GLU A 57 10.05 -4.60 -30.89
CA GLU A 57 10.27 -5.08 -32.28
C GLU A 57 11.69 -5.60 -32.49
N SER A 58 12.68 -5.12 -31.75
CA SER A 58 14.05 -5.60 -31.83
C SER A 58 14.27 -6.98 -31.16
N LEU A 59 13.31 -7.43 -30.34
CA LEU A 59 13.39 -8.71 -29.64
C LEU A 59 13.05 -9.91 -30.56
N SER A 60 13.40 -11.11 -30.12
CA SER A 60 13.07 -12.35 -30.84
C SER A 60 11.54 -12.52 -31.02
N SER A 61 11.13 -13.24 -32.06
CA SER A 61 9.70 -13.53 -32.30
C SER A 61 9.03 -14.22 -31.11
N TYR A 62 9.77 -15.06 -30.38
CA TYR A 62 9.29 -15.71 -29.15
C TYR A 62 9.01 -14.69 -28.04
N ALA A 63 9.94 -13.77 -27.76
CA ALA A 63 9.75 -12.74 -26.75
C ALA A 63 8.58 -11.80 -27.09
N ARG A 64 8.41 -11.46 -28.40
CA ARG A 64 7.28 -10.63 -28.88
C ARG A 64 5.91 -11.27 -28.65
N GLN A 65 5.80 -12.61 -28.70
CA GLN A 65 4.54 -13.30 -28.42
C GLN A 65 4.07 -13.10 -26.97
N PHE A 66 5.01 -12.98 -26.02
CA PHE A 66 4.69 -12.75 -24.62
C PHE A 66 4.44 -11.27 -24.27
N LEU A 67 5.09 -10.34 -24.98
CA LEU A 67 4.96 -8.91 -24.71
C LEU A 67 3.79 -8.24 -25.44
N GLY A 68 3.18 -8.94 -26.40
CA GLY A 68 2.10 -8.41 -27.23
C GLY A 68 2.59 -7.43 -28.32
N GLN A 69 1.74 -7.16 -29.31
CA GLN A 69 1.97 -6.09 -30.28
C GLN A 69 1.53 -4.77 -29.67
N MET A 70 2.45 -3.80 -29.64
CA MET A 70 2.11 -2.43 -29.28
C MET A 70 1.60 -1.69 -30.49
N GLU A 71 0.50 -0.94 -30.34
CA GLU A 71 0.00 -0.07 -31.38
C GLU A 71 1.01 1.04 -31.68
N LYS A 72 1.15 1.40 -32.96
CA LYS A 72 1.99 2.51 -33.35
C LYS A 72 1.30 3.82 -32.96
N PRO A 73 1.97 4.71 -32.20
CA PRO A 73 1.39 6.00 -31.89
C PRO A 73 1.14 6.84 -33.16
N GLN A 74 0.19 7.75 -33.08
CA GLN A 74 -0.17 8.65 -34.17
C GLN A 74 0.88 9.75 -34.31
N VAL A 75 1.98 9.40 -34.94
CA VAL A 75 3.11 10.28 -35.21
C VAL A 75 3.69 9.96 -36.59
N ASP A 76 4.15 10.98 -37.31
CA ASP A 76 4.74 10.76 -38.64
C ASP A 76 6.07 10.01 -38.50
N TYR A 77 7.01 10.55 -37.74
CA TYR A 77 8.24 9.84 -37.33
C TYR A 77 8.88 10.44 -36.09
N ILE A 78 9.69 9.61 -35.42
CA ILE A 78 10.57 10.06 -34.33
C ILE A 78 11.98 9.55 -34.60
N GLU A 79 12.97 10.43 -34.54
CA GLU A 79 14.37 10.09 -34.69
C GLU A 79 15.14 10.33 -33.39
N GLY A 80 16.31 9.68 -33.23
CA GLY A 80 17.21 9.88 -32.10
C GLY A 80 16.77 9.22 -30.78
N LEU A 81 15.75 8.32 -30.77
CA LEU A 81 15.32 7.62 -29.57
C LEU A 81 16.39 6.66 -29.07
N SER A 82 16.64 6.69 -27.76
CA SER A 82 17.31 5.66 -26.97
C SER A 82 16.29 4.66 -26.40
N PRO A 83 16.74 3.50 -25.87
CA PRO A 83 15.87 2.65 -25.07
C PRO A 83 15.18 3.47 -23.98
N ALA A 84 13.85 3.39 -23.93
CA ALA A 84 13.05 4.24 -23.07
C ALA A 84 12.55 3.48 -21.83
N ILE A 85 12.63 4.11 -20.66
CA ILE A 85 12.09 3.62 -19.39
C ILE A 85 11.12 4.65 -18.84
N SER A 86 9.89 4.23 -18.53
CA SER A 86 8.90 5.12 -17.89
C SER A 86 8.78 4.86 -16.40
N ILE A 87 8.63 5.92 -15.64
CA ILE A 87 8.36 5.92 -14.21
C ILE A 87 7.09 6.73 -13.98
N ASP A 88 5.96 6.05 -14.12
CA ASP A 88 4.63 6.62 -14.01
C ASP A 88 4.08 6.54 -12.56
N GLN A 89 2.98 7.26 -12.32
CA GLN A 89 2.28 7.30 -11.04
C GLN A 89 1.34 6.10 -10.80
N LYS A 90 1.31 5.10 -11.69
CA LYS A 90 0.35 3.99 -11.59
C LYS A 90 0.43 3.28 -10.26
N THR A 91 -0.74 2.95 -9.78
CA THR A 91 -1.06 2.40 -8.47
C THR A 91 -0.12 1.31 -7.99
N THR A 92 0.24 1.41 -6.71
CA THR A 92 0.96 0.40 -5.92
C THR A 92 0.38 -0.99 -6.09
N SER A 93 1.25 -1.98 -6.12
CA SER A 93 0.82 -3.38 -6.10
C SER A 93 -0.05 -3.65 -4.87
N LYS A 94 -1.28 -4.11 -5.08
CA LYS A 94 -2.18 -4.55 -4.00
C LYS A 94 -1.84 -5.93 -3.45
N ASN A 95 -0.75 -6.53 -3.91
CA ASN A 95 -0.32 -7.83 -3.42
C ASN A 95 0.16 -7.69 -1.96
N PRO A 96 -0.49 -8.36 -0.99
CA PRO A 96 -0.14 -8.25 0.43
C PRO A 96 1.25 -8.80 0.77
N ARG A 97 1.86 -9.56 -0.14
CA ARG A 97 3.22 -10.08 0.00
C ARG A 97 4.30 -9.13 -0.49
N SER A 98 3.94 -8.09 -1.24
CA SER A 98 4.92 -7.11 -1.72
C SER A 98 5.31 -6.14 -0.60
N THR A 99 6.61 -5.99 -0.36
CA THR A 99 7.19 -5.04 0.60
C THR A 99 8.18 -4.13 -0.10
N VAL A 100 8.58 -3.04 0.54
CA VAL A 100 9.66 -2.17 0.03
C VAL A 100 10.90 -3.01 -0.29
N GLY A 101 11.32 -3.89 0.63
CA GLY A 101 12.49 -4.75 0.43
C GLY A 101 12.40 -5.68 -0.78
N THR A 102 11.21 -6.23 -1.09
CA THR A 102 11.03 -7.11 -2.25
C THR A 102 10.94 -6.35 -3.56
N VAL A 103 10.32 -5.17 -3.57
CA VAL A 103 10.20 -4.34 -4.78
C VAL A 103 11.55 -3.74 -5.18
N THR A 104 12.42 -3.45 -4.21
CA THR A 104 13.77 -2.94 -4.44
C THR A 104 14.82 -4.02 -4.63
N GLU A 105 14.42 -5.29 -4.56
CA GLU A 105 15.30 -6.48 -4.60
C GLU A 105 16.33 -6.55 -3.45
N ILE A 106 16.33 -5.58 -2.52
CA ILE A 106 17.23 -5.58 -1.35
C ILE A 106 17.02 -6.83 -0.51
N TYR A 107 15.78 -7.28 -0.38
CA TYR A 107 15.43 -8.48 0.39
C TYR A 107 16.07 -9.75 -0.17
N ASP A 108 16.31 -9.82 -1.48
CA ASP A 108 16.98 -10.96 -2.11
C ASP A 108 18.46 -11.02 -1.72
N TYR A 109 19.12 -9.87 -1.66
CA TYR A 109 20.49 -9.79 -1.15
C TYR A 109 20.57 -10.06 0.37
N LEU A 110 19.58 -9.62 1.14
CA LEU A 110 19.51 -9.94 2.57
C LEU A 110 19.37 -11.45 2.78
N ARG A 111 18.49 -12.13 2.05
CA ARG A 111 18.36 -13.59 2.12
C ARG A 111 19.68 -14.30 1.83
N LEU A 112 20.43 -13.78 0.85
CA LEU A 112 21.74 -14.34 0.51
C LEU A 112 22.75 -14.06 1.64
N LEU A 113 22.76 -12.85 2.23
CA LEU A 113 23.63 -12.48 3.33
C LEU A 113 23.43 -13.41 4.54
N TYR A 114 22.15 -13.55 4.99
CA TYR A 114 21.81 -14.40 6.13
C TYR A 114 22.07 -15.88 5.88
N ALA A 115 21.95 -16.34 4.64
CA ALA A 115 22.28 -17.72 4.28
C ALA A 115 23.79 -18.00 4.26
N ARG A 116 24.64 -16.97 4.02
CA ARG A 116 26.08 -17.17 3.85
C ARG A 116 26.91 -16.90 5.10
N ILE A 117 26.53 -15.90 5.90
CA ILE A 117 27.25 -15.51 7.11
C ILE A 117 26.36 -15.49 8.37
N GLY A 118 25.11 -15.94 8.25
CA GLY A 118 24.19 -15.99 9.38
C GLY A 118 24.58 -17.03 10.42
N ILE A 119 24.49 -16.66 11.68
CA ILE A 119 24.76 -17.52 12.82
C ILE A 119 23.41 -18.03 13.36
N PRO A 120 23.14 -19.34 13.28
CA PRO A 120 21.90 -19.91 13.77
C PRO A 120 21.91 -20.06 15.30
N HIS A 121 20.76 -19.81 15.92
CA HIS A 121 20.54 -19.96 17.35
C HIS A 121 19.36 -20.90 17.61
N CYS A 122 19.39 -21.55 18.78
CA CYS A 122 18.30 -22.42 19.17
C CYS A 122 17.01 -21.59 19.44
N PRO A 123 15.88 -21.91 18.79
CA PRO A 123 14.62 -21.19 18.98
C PRO A 123 14.01 -21.32 20.39
N VAL A 124 14.56 -22.22 21.25
CA VAL A 124 14.07 -22.48 22.59
C VAL A 124 14.95 -21.79 23.65
N CYS A 125 16.28 -21.98 23.61
CA CYS A 125 17.22 -21.48 24.61
C CYS A 125 18.07 -20.28 24.11
N GLY A 126 18.04 -19.92 22.84
CA GLY A 126 18.82 -18.82 22.28
C GLY A 126 20.31 -19.09 22.14
N ARG A 127 20.80 -20.28 22.47
CA ARG A 127 22.22 -20.64 22.32
C ARG A 127 22.58 -20.69 20.85
N GLU A 128 23.79 -20.24 20.52
CA GLU A 128 24.40 -20.40 19.20
C GLU A 128 24.55 -21.88 18.83
N ILE A 129 24.21 -22.21 17.62
CA ILE A 129 24.30 -23.55 17.06
C ILE A 129 25.36 -23.53 15.96
N SER A 130 26.49 -24.22 16.19
CA SER A 130 27.53 -24.37 15.17
C SER A 130 27.46 -25.76 14.52
N ARG A 131 27.83 -25.82 13.25
CA ARG A 131 28.06 -27.06 12.55
C ARG A 131 29.44 -27.56 12.98
N GLN A 132 29.50 -28.79 13.46
CA GLN A 132 30.77 -29.44 13.81
C GLN A 132 31.21 -30.33 12.64
N THR A 133 32.47 -30.30 12.29
CA THR A 133 33.05 -31.28 11.39
C THR A 133 33.41 -32.55 12.16
N VAL A 134 33.60 -33.66 11.46
CA VAL A 134 34.10 -34.91 12.09
C VAL A 134 35.41 -34.68 12.83
N ASP A 135 36.31 -33.87 12.23
CA ASP A 135 37.58 -33.51 12.86
C ASP A 135 37.41 -32.69 14.14
N ASP A 136 36.48 -31.71 14.15
CA ASP A 136 36.19 -30.91 15.35
C ASP A 136 35.66 -31.78 16.49
N ILE A 137 34.80 -32.77 16.15
CA ILE A 137 34.27 -33.69 17.14
C ILE A 137 35.39 -34.64 17.64
N VAL A 138 36.26 -35.13 16.76
CA VAL A 138 37.42 -35.95 17.13
C VAL A 138 38.31 -35.16 18.08
N ASP A 139 38.66 -33.95 17.76
CA ASP A 139 39.51 -33.09 18.59
C ASP A 139 38.88 -32.83 19.96
N SER A 140 37.55 -32.50 20.00
CA SER A 140 36.83 -32.32 21.26
C SER A 140 36.78 -33.60 22.12
N VAL A 141 36.71 -34.77 21.52
CA VAL A 141 36.73 -36.05 22.26
C VAL A 141 38.13 -36.37 22.74
N LEU A 142 39.17 -36.04 21.98
CA LEU A 142 40.55 -36.25 22.36
C LEU A 142 41.05 -35.29 23.45
N GLU A 143 40.36 -34.15 23.69
CA GLU A 143 40.61 -33.25 24.84
C GLU A 143 40.27 -33.91 26.19
N LEU A 144 39.50 -35.00 26.19
CA LEU A 144 39.21 -35.75 27.41
C LEU A 144 40.51 -36.36 27.99
N PRO A 145 40.62 -36.57 29.33
CA PRO A 145 41.80 -37.15 29.95
C PRO A 145 42.17 -38.47 29.33
N GLU A 146 43.45 -38.70 29.10
CA GLU A 146 43.96 -39.97 28.58
C GLU A 146 43.58 -41.15 29.50
N GLY A 147 43.11 -42.23 28.92
CA GLY A 147 42.60 -43.38 29.63
C GLY A 147 41.08 -43.37 29.88
N THR A 148 40.37 -42.28 29.57
CA THR A 148 38.92 -42.20 29.69
C THR A 148 38.24 -43.23 28.78
N LYS A 149 37.29 -43.95 29.31
CA LYS A 149 36.50 -44.94 28.54
C LYS A 149 35.26 -44.25 27.97
N ILE A 150 35.08 -44.34 26.66
CA ILE A 150 33.95 -43.73 25.93
C ILE A 150 33.18 -44.74 25.11
N GLN A 151 31.90 -44.48 24.89
CA GLN A 151 31.05 -45.19 23.95
C GLN A 151 30.56 -44.23 22.88
N VAL A 152 30.78 -44.58 21.62
CA VAL A 152 30.27 -43.81 20.47
C VAL A 152 28.94 -44.43 20.08
N MET A 153 27.88 -43.64 20.15
CA MET A 153 26.50 -44.10 19.94
C MET A 153 25.76 -43.28 18.90
N ALA A 154 24.94 -43.97 18.11
CA ALA A 154 24.05 -43.35 17.12
C ALA A 154 22.60 -43.29 17.66
N PRO A 155 22.06 -42.14 17.96
CA PRO A 155 20.66 -41.99 18.43
C PRO A 155 19.69 -42.10 17.25
N ILE A 156 18.99 -43.23 17.14
CA ILE A 156 17.97 -43.44 16.09
C ILE A 156 16.56 -43.00 16.49
N ALA A 157 16.27 -42.94 17.80
CA ALA A 157 15.04 -42.36 18.32
C ALA A 157 15.31 -41.56 19.59
N ARG A 158 14.78 -40.35 19.68
CA ARG A 158 14.85 -39.47 20.84
C ARG A 158 13.47 -39.00 21.21
N GLY A 159 12.92 -39.44 22.33
CA GLY A 159 11.63 -39.05 22.84
C GLY A 159 10.45 -39.38 21.91
N LYS A 160 10.59 -40.37 21.04
CA LYS A 160 9.59 -40.75 20.05
C LYS A 160 8.76 -41.92 20.55
N LYS A 161 7.45 -41.91 20.24
CA LYS A 161 6.57 -43.07 20.51
C LYS A 161 6.69 -44.09 19.39
N GLY A 162 6.71 -45.35 19.74
CA GLY A 162 6.77 -46.44 18.75
C GLY A 162 7.38 -47.69 19.33
N GLN A 163 7.31 -48.82 18.61
CA GLN A 163 7.92 -50.08 18.98
C GLN A 163 9.32 -50.29 18.34
N PHE A 164 9.68 -49.49 17.32
CA PHE A 164 10.96 -49.45 16.65
C PHE A 164 11.55 -50.81 16.22
N VAL A 165 10.67 -51.79 15.96
CA VAL A 165 11.06 -53.17 15.64
C VAL A 165 11.90 -53.23 14.35
N LYS A 166 11.53 -52.46 13.33
CA LYS A 166 12.24 -52.41 12.04
C LYS A 166 13.63 -51.80 12.17
N GLU A 167 13.76 -50.75 12.94
CA GLU A 167 15.01 -50.07 13.18
C GLU A 167 16.00 -50.97 13.96
N LEU A 168 15.50 -51.66 14.98
CA LEU A 168 16.29 -52.61 15.75
C LEU A 168 16.70 -53.86 14.93
N GLU A 169 15.80 -54.39 14.08
CA GLU A 169 16.12 -55.48 13.16
C GLU A 169 17.13 -55.06 12.09
N SER A 170 17.05 -53.84 11.59
CA SER A 170 18.03 -53.28 10.66
C SER A 170 19.41 -53.22 11.31
N ALA A 171 19.49 -52.61 12.49
CA ALA A 171 20.73 -52.51 13.23
C ALA A 171 21.38 -53.91 13.48
N LYS A 172 20.56 -54.91 13.79
CA LYS A 172 21.03 -56.30 13.94
C LYS A 172 21.56 -56.91 12.63
N LYS A 173 20.89 -56.64 11.49
CA LYS A 173 21.33 -57.11 10.16
C LYS A 173 22.63 -56.43 9.73
N ASP A 174 22.81 -55.16 10.10
CA ASP A 174 24.01 -54.35 9.79
C ASP A 174 25.20 -54.72 10.68
N GLY A 175 25.02 -55.68 11.62
CA GLY A 175 26.10 -56.31 12.40
C GLY A 175 26.37 -55.64 13.75
N TYR A 176 25.52 -54.71 14.19
CA TYR A 176 25.65 -54.10 15.52
C TYR A 176 25.21 -55.09 16.60
N VAL A 177 25.90 -55.05 17.73
CA VAL A 177 25.71 -56.06 18.81
C VAL A 177 24.87 -55.48 19.94
N ARG A 178 24.94 -54.15 20.19
CA ARG A 178 24.34 -53.54 21.38
C ARG A 178 23.56 -52.28 21.03
N VAL A 179 22.50 -52.11 21.76
CA VAL A 179 21.65 -50.90 21.73
C VAL A 179 21.38 -50.46 23.15
N ARG A 180 21.34 -49.15 23.37
CA ARG A 180 20.88 -48.58 24.62
C ARG A 180 19.45 -48.11 24.39
N VAL A 181 18.54 -48.51 25.24
CA VAL A 181 17.14 -48.13 25.23
C VAL A 181 16.77 -47.58 26.61
N ASP A 182 16.32 -46.34 26.62
CA ASP A 182 15.94 -45.61 27.84
C ASP A 182 17.01 -45.64 28.95
N GLY A 183 18.28 -45.56 28.54
CA GLY A 183 19.44 -45.59 29.43
C GLY A 183 19.96 -46.98 29.75
N ILE A 184 19.30 -48.10 29.38
CA ILE A 184 19.68 -49.47 29.64
C ILE A 184 20.28 -50.10 28.39
N ILE A 185 21.46 -50.73 28.51
CA ILE A 185 22.13 -51.41 27.38
C ILE A 185 21.56 -52.83 27.25
N TYR A 186 21.06 -53.14 26.04
CA TYR A 186 20.58 -54.48 25.63
C TYR A 186 21.45 -55.07 24.55
N ASP A 187 21.53 -56.39 24.50
CA ASP A 187 22.12 -57.10 23.38
C ASP A 187 21.07 -57.29 22.28
N LEU A 188 21.38 -56.91 21.02
CA LEU A 188 20.44 -57.02 19.91
C LEU A 188 20.08 -58.47 19.54
N SER A 189 20.75 -59.46 20.14
CA SER A 189 20.35 -60.88 20.02
C SER A 189 19.11 -61.18 20.86
N GLU A 190 18.83 -60.37 21.91
CA GLU A 190 17.67 -60.49 22.79
C GLU A 190 16.42 -59.89 22.18
N LYS A 191 15.26 -60.37 22.63
CA LYS A 191 13.99 -59.82 22.20
C LYS A 191 13.66 -58.55 23.00
N ILE A 192 13.77 -57.41 22.37
CA ILE A 192 13.48 -56.11 22.99
C ILE A 192 12.03 -55.72 22.65
N GLU A 193 11.17 -55.69 23.68
CA GLU A 193 9.75 -55.29 23.53
C GLU A 193 9.52 -53.88 24.09
N LEU A 194 9.09 -52.97 23.23
CA LEU A 194 8.86 -51.56 23.58
C LEU A 194 7.37 -51.22 23.54
N ASP A 195 6.93 -50.40 24.49
CA ASP A 195 5.53 -49.94 24.57
C ASP A 195 5.26 -48.86 23.50
N LYS A 196 4.35 -49.14 22.58
CA LYS A 196 3.96 -48.25 21.48
C LYS A 196 3.53 -46.87 21.94
N ASN A 197 3.00 -46.72 23.17
CA ASN A 197 2.42 -45.49 23.67
C ASN A 197 3.39 -44.65 24.52
N LYS A 198 4.52 -45.22 24.91
CA LYS A 198 5.58 -44.50 25.64
C LYS A 198 6.59 -43.87 24.68
N LYS A 199 7.24 -42.84 25.17
CA LYS A 199 8.35 -42.20 24.48
C LYS A 199 9.63 -42.96 24.81
N HIS A 200 10.41 -43.33 23.82
CA HIS A 200 11.66 -44.06 23.96
C HIS A 200 12.82 -43.27 23.41
N ASN A 201 14.00 -43.46 24.04
CA ASN A 201 15.30 -43.05 23.52
C ASN A 201 16.03 -44.31 23.14
N ILE A 202 16.52 -44.39 21.89
CA ILE A 202 17.20 -45.59 21.37
C ILE A 202 18.48 -45.15 20.71
N GLU A 203 19.60 -45.64 21.20
CA GLU A 203 20.93 -45.35 20.70
C GLU A 203 21.68 -46.66 20.35
N ILE A 204 22.14 -46.80 19.11
CA ILE A 204 22.98 -47.94 18.66
C ILE A 204 24.39 -47.68 19.14
N VAL A 205 25.00 -48.64 19.88
CA VAL A 205 26.41 -48.57 20.30
C VAL A 205 27.28 -48.98 19.10
N VAL A 206 27.95 -47.98 18.52
CA VAL A 206 28.80 -48.17 17.32
C VAL A 206 30.19 -48.66 17.71
N ASP A 207 30.84 -48.04 18.70
CA ASP A 207 32.16 -48.44 19.15
C ASP A 207 32.37 -48.12 20.64
N ARG A 208 33.35 -48.77 21.25
CA ARG A 208 33.81 -48.57 22.63
C ARG A 208 35.32 -48.35 22.60
N LEU A 209 35.74 -47.16 23.01
CA LEU A 209 37.12 -46.70 22.89
C LEU A 209 37.67 -46.23 24.24
N VAL A 210 39.00 -46.26 24.33
CA VAL A 210 39.70 -45.61 25.43
C VAL A 210 40.49 -44.44 24.85
N VAL A 211 40.29 -43.26 25.35
CA VAL A 211 40.92 -42.03 24.86
C VAL A 211 42.44 -42.15 24.93
N LYS A 212 43.10 -42.06 23.77
CA LYS A 212 44.53 -42.04 23.53
C LYS A 212 44.78 -41.36 22.20
N GLU A 213 45.90 -40.73 22.00
CA GLU A 213 46.23 -40.06 20.74
C GLU A 213 46.23 -41.03 19.54
N SER A 214 46.60 -42.29 19.77
CA SER A 214 46.64 -43.35 18.75
C SER A 214 45.29 -43.77 18.20
N ILE A 215 44.17 -43.40 18.78
CA ILE A 215 42.83 -43.81 18.33
C ILE A 215 42.19 -42.85 17.33
N ARG A 216 42.84 -41.75 16.94
CA ARG A 216 42.27 -40.67 16.12
C ARG A 216 41.56 -41.20 14.86
N SER A 217 42.21 -42.04 14.05
CA SER A 217 41.60 -42.58 12.83
C SER A 217 40.39 -43.47 13.14
N ARG A 218 40.51 -44.38 14.13
CA ARG A 218 39.38 -45.26 14.50
C ARG A 218 38.21 -44.49 15.10
N LEU A 219 38.47 -43.41 15.84
CA LEU A 219 37.45 -42.53 16.38
C LEU A 219 36.72 -41.78 15.23
N ALA A 220 37.46 -41.27 14.23
CA ALA A 220 36.86 -40.64 13.06
C ALA A 220 35.95 -41.60 12.30
N ASP A 221 36.39 -42.82 12.01
CA ASP A 221 35.59 -43.85 11.35
C ASP A 221 34.31 -44.21 12.15
N SER A 222 34.43 -44.28 13.47
CA SER A 222 33.29 -44.56 14.36
C SER A 222 32.31 -43.39 14.40
N ILE A 223 32.79 -42.14 14.36
CA ILE A 223 31.97 -40.95 14.28
C ILE A 223 31.22 -40.86 12.93
N GLU A 224 31.94 -41.09 11.81
CA GLU A 224 31.31 -41.14 10.49
C GLU A 224 30.23 -42.24 10.40
N THR A 225 30.50 -43.40 10.95
CA THR A 225 29.52 -44.49 11.00
C THR A 225 28.31 -44.14 11.85
N ALA A 226 28.53 -43.60 13.03
CA ALA A 226 27.47 -43.22 13.95
C ALA A 226 26.59 -42.07 13.39
N THR A 227 27.21 -41.06 12.79
CA THR A 227 26.51 -39.93 12.17
C THR A 227 25.74 -40.35 10.91
N GLY A 228 26.28 -41.30 10.13
CA GLY A 228 25.56 -41.86 8.99
C GLY A 228 24.27 -42.60 9.39
N LEU A 229 24.26 -43.33 10.52
CA LEU A 229 23.10 -44.04 11.05
C LEU A 229 22.03 -43.11 11.64
N SER A 230 22.44 -41.99 12.18
CA SER A 230 21.58 -41.12 12.99
C SER A 230 21.24 -39.77 12.31
N ASN A 231 21.45 -39.66 10.99
CA ASN A 231 21.27 -38.42 10.24
C ASN A 231 22.06 -37.23 10.85
N GLY A 232 23.36 -37.43 11.06
CA GLY A 232 24.25 -36.36 11.50
C GLY A 232 24.40 -36.15 13.01
N ILE A 233 23.67 -36.89 13.85
CA ILE A 233 23.74 -36.76 15.32
C ILE A 233 24.61 -37.85 15.93
N LEU A 234 25.45 -37.50 16.89
CA LEU A 234 26.34 -38.42 17.60
C LEU A 234 26.20 -38.22 19.11
N LEU A 235 26.14 -39.30 19.85
CA LEU A 235 26.22 -39.28 21.30
C LEU A 235 27.53 -39.96 21.74
N VAL A 236 28.33 -39.28 22.50
CA VAL A 236 29.51 -39.83 23.16
C VAL A 236 29.25 -39.92 24.64
N ASP A 237 29.10 -41.14 25.12
CA ASP A 237 28.89 -41.44 26.54
C ASP A 237 30.26 -41.70 27.20
N VAL A 238 30.59 -40.87 28.18
CA VAL A 238 31.79 -41.05 28.99
C VAL A 238 31.41 -41.94 30.17
N ILE A 239 31.98 -43.18 30.19
CA ILE A 239 31.68 -44.14 31.25
C ILE A 239 32.11 -43.56 32.60
N ASP A 240 31.16 -43.45 33.52
CA ASP A 240 31.31 -42.79 34.83
C ASP A 240 31.45 -41.24 34.77
N GLY A 241 31.07 -40.61 33.62
CA GLY A 241 31.11 -39.17 33.39
C GLY A 241 29.82 -38.63 32.73
N GLU A 242 29.95 -37.46 32.12
CA GLU A 242 28.83 -36.82 31.43
C GLU A 242 28.69 -37.28 29.96
N GLU A 243 27.48 -37.43 29.48
CA GLU A 243 27.17 -37.66 28.08
C GLU A 243 27.35 -36.38 27.28
N LYS A 244 28.04 -36.46 26.14
CA LYS A 244 28.21 -35.35 25.20
C LYS A 244 27.51 -35.67 23.88
N LEU A 245 26.60 -34.78 23.49
CA LEU A 245 25.91 -34.86 22.21
C LEU A 245 26.62 -33.92 21.20
N TYR A 246 26.89 -34.47 20.03
CA TYR A 246 27.50 -33.78 18.89
C TYR A 246 26.57 -33.86 17.68
N SER A 247 26.69 -32.91 16.77
CA SER A 247 25.92 -32.93 15.51
C SER A 247 26.73 -32.37 14.37
N LEU A 248 26.68 -33.04 13.23
CA LEU A 248 27.21 -32.54 11.95
C LEU A 248 26.27 -31.48 11.32
N ASP A 249 25.00 -31.46 11.75
CA ASP A 249 24.03 -30.46 11.35
C ASP A 249 23.92 -29.38 12.42
N TYR A 250 23.27 -28.27 12.07
CA TYR A 250 22.93 -27.21 13.02
C TYR A 250 21.86 -27.68 14.01
N ALA A 251 22.26 -28.36 15.07
CA ALA A 251 21.34 -28.89 16.08
C ALA A 251 21.70 -28.40 17.50
N CYS A 252 20.67 -28.09 18.28
CA CYS A 252 20.83 -27.74 19.68
C CYS A 252 21.00 -29.00 20.51
N PRO A 253 22.12 -29.19 21.24
CA PRO A 253 22.36 -30.39 22.03
C PRO A 253 21.35 -30.59 23.17
N GLU A 254 20.79 -29.49 23.74
CA GLU A 254 19.85 -29.55 24.87
C GLU A 254 18.41 -29.87 24.41
N HIS A 255 17.97 -29.29 23.30
CA HIS A 255 16.57 -29.36 22.87
C HIS A 255 16.34 -30.29 21.67
N GLY A 256 17.40 -30.77 21.04
CA GLY A 256 17.32 -31.63 19.86
C GLY A 256 16.65 -30.98 18.65
N VAL A 257 16.56 -29.64 18.65
CA VAL A 257 16.05 -28.89 17.51
C VAL A 257 17.16 -28.77 16.48
N SER A 258 16.93 -29.33 15.30
CA SER A 258 17.83 -29.22 14.14
C SER A 258 17.33 -28.12 13.21
N ILE A 259 18.24 -27.25 12.78
CA ILE A 259 18.02 -26.27 11.73
C ILE A 259 18.60 -26.83 10.44
N GLU A 260 17.80 -26.84 9.37
CA GLU A 260 18.25 -27.27 8.05
C GLU A 260 19.42 -26.39 7.55
N GLU A 261 20.13 -26.84 6.52
CA GLU A 261 21.20 -26.05 5.91
C GLU A 261 20.70 -24.66 5.53
N LEU A 262 21.50 -23.63 5.89
CA LEU A 262 21.12 -22.24 5.66
C LEU A 262 21.12 -21.91 4.16
N GLU A 263 19.95 -21.95 3.56
CA GLU A 263 19.73 -21.59 2.16
C GLU A 263 18.90 -20.30 2.02
N PRO A 264 19.08 -19.50 0.95
CA PRO A 264 18.29 -18.27 0.73
C PRO A 264 16.77 -18.49 0.73
N ARG A 265 16.29 -19.70 0.34
CA ARG A 265 14.86 -20.04 0.36
C ARG A 265 14.25 -20.07 1.78
N MET A 266 15.07 -20.39 2.79
CA MET A 266 14.66 -20.42 4.19
C MET A 266 14.28 -19.04 4.72
N PHE A 267 14.82 -17.98 4.16
CA PHE A 267 14.54 -16.59 4.52
C PHE A 267 13.49 -15.94 3.61
N SER A 268 12.82 -16.71 2.75
CA SER A 268 11.78 -16.18 1.87
C SER A 268 10.38 -16.44 2.43
N PHE A 269 9.65 -15.38 2.74
CA PHE A 269 8.25 -15.49 3.16
C PHE A 269 7.27 -15.78 1.99
N ASN A 270 7.76 -15.77 0.73
CA ASN A 270 7.00 -16.19 -0.45
C ASN A 270 7.20 -17.69 -0.77
N ASN A 271 8.09 -18.36 -0.06
CA ASN A 271 8.40 -19.78 -0.24
C ASN A 271 7.90 -20.59 0.97
N PRO A 272 7.23 -21.73 0.80
CA PRO A 272 6.76 -22.58 1.91
C PRO A 272 7.84 -23.00 2.90
N PHE A 273 9.11 -23.09 2.46
CA PHE A 273 10.24 -23.43 3.32
C PHE A 273 10.56 -22.35 4.36
N GLY A 274 10.38 -21.09 4.03
CA GLY A 274 10.68 -19.97 4.93
C GLY A 274 9.44 -19.30 5.53
N ALA A 275 8.29 -19.40 4.87
CA ALA A 275 7.07 -18.75 5.31
C ALA A 275 6.53 -19.32 6.63
N CYS A 276 6.05 -18.45 7.50
CA CYS A 276 5.30 -18.87 8.69
C CYS A 276 4.13 -19.79 8.29
N PRO A 277 4.04 -21.01 8.83
CA PRO A 277 3.02 -21.98 8.42
C PRO A 277 1.59 -21.49 8.69
N THR A 278 1.41 -20.71 9.73
CA THR A 278 0.10 -20.20 10.18
C THR A 278 -0.43 -19.12 9.24
N CYS A 279 0.37 -18.10 8.89
CA CYS A 279 -0.07 -17.02 8.02
C CYS A 279 0.40 -17.16 6.56
N SER A 280 1.14 -18.20 6.22
CA SER A 280 1.70 -18.43 4.87
C SER A 280 2.42 -17.18 4.31
N GLY A 281 3.15 -16.46 5.18
CA GLY A 281 3.90 -15.26 4.82
C GLY A 281 3.09 -13.97 4.72
N LEU A 282 1.83 -13.96 5.11
CA LEU A 282 0.97 -12.76 5.03
C LEU A 282 1.14 -11.78 6.19
N SER A 283 1.74 -12.21 7.31
CA SER A 283 1.94 -11.46 8.56
C SER A 283 0.68 -11.17 9.38
N VAL A 284 -0.46 -11.05 8.74
CA VAL A 284 -1.73 -10.62 9.34
C VAL A 284 -2.90 -11.47 8.87
N PHE A 285 -3.97 -11.44 9.66
CA PHE A 285 -5.25 -12.04 9.32
C PHE A 285 -6.35 -10.99 9.41
N MET A 286 -7.35 -11.11 8.53
CA MET A 286 -8.62 -10.45 8.72
C MET A 286 -9.45 -11.27 9.70
N LYS A 287 -9.78 -10.69 10.87
CA LYS A 287 -10.63 -11.32 11.89
C LYS A 287 -11.80 -10.43 12.26
N PRO A 288 -12.97 -11.01 12.57
CA PRO A 288 -14.10 -10.25 13.08
C PRO A 288 -13.73 -9.48 14.35
N ASP A 289 -14.10 -8.22 14.41
CA ASP A 289 -13.81 -7.32 15.52
C ASP A 289 -15.09 -7.00 16.29
N PRO A 290 -15.20 -7.40 17.56
CA PRO A 290 -16.38 -7.11 18.39
C PRO A 290 -16.73 -5.61 18.46
N ASN A 291 -15.75 -4.71 18.39
CA ASN A 291 -16.01 -3.28 18.44
C ASN A 291 -16.58 -2.73 17.11
N LEU A 292 -16.24 -3.36 15.99
CA LEU A 292 -16.85 -3.03 14.68
C LEU A 292 -18.23 -3.68 14.53
N ILE A 293 -18.43 -4.83 15.16
CA ILE A 293 -19.74 -5.51 15.21
C ILE A 293 -20.72 -4.73 16.08
N VAL A 294 -20.27 -4.22 17.25
CA VAL A 294 -21.05 -3.41 18.19
C VAL A 294 -20.33 -2.08 18.45
N PRO A 295 -20.45 -1.12 17.55
CA PRO A 295 -19.75 0.17 17.67
C PRO A 295 -20.31 1.07 18.78
N ASP A 296 -21.61 0.99 19.06
CA ASP A 296 -22.24 1.74 20.16
C ASP A 296 -22.85 0.75 21.18
N LYS A 297 -22.19 0.65 22.31
CA LYS A 297 -22.61 -0.23 23.42
C LYS A 297 -23.75 0.35 24.26
N ASN A 298 -24.17 1.59 24.07
CA ASN A 298 -25.32 2.18 24.72
C ASN A 298 -26.65 1.75 24.08
N LEU A 299 -26.62 1.30 22.82
CA LEU A 299 -27.80 0.77 22.14
C LEU A 299 -28.12 -0.62 22.63
N SER A 300 -29.41 -0.98 22.64
CA SER A 300 -29.88 -2.33 22.86
C SER A 300 -29.85 -3.14 21.56
N LEU A 301 -30.00 -4.49 21.68
CA LEU A 301 -30.08 -5.37 20.51
C LEU A 301 -31.26 -4.99 19.59
N ARG A 302 -32.40 -4.59 20.16
CA ARG A 302 -33.58 -4.13 19.41
C ARG A 302 -33.36 -2.78 18.74
N GLN A 303 -32.58 -1.90 19.33
CA GLN A 303 -32.18 -0.60 18.75
C GLN A 303 -31.07 -0.74 17.69
N GLY A 304 -30.62 -1.97 17.42
CA GLY A 304 -29.61 -2.24 16.39
C GLY A 304 -28.19 -2.00 16.86
N ALA A 305 -27.85 -2.40 18.09
CA ALA A 305 -26.47 -2.39 18.60
C ALA A 305 -25.53 -3.19 17.68
N ILE A 306 -25.99 -4.36 17.17
CA ILE A 306 -25.24 -5.20 16.24
C ILE A 306 -25.38 -4.65 14.83
N LYS A 307 -24.25 -4.35 14.18
CA LYS A 307 -24.17 -3.81 12.80
C LYS A 307 -23.78 -4.86 11.75
N ALA A 308 -23.57 -6.11 12.14
CA ALA A 308 -23.21 -7.18 11.22
C ALA A 308 -24.39 -7.58 10.33
N SER A 309 -24.15 -7.72 9.03
CA SER A 309 -25.17 -8.13 8.04
C SER A 309 -25.76 -9.50 8.38
N GLY A 310 -27.10 -9.56 8.40
CA GLY A 310 -27.86 -10.74 8.82
C GLY A 310 -28.11 -10.84 10.33
N TRP A 311 -27.48 -9.97 11.16
CA TRP A 311 -27.65 -9.90 12.60
C TRP A 311 -28.08 -8.51 13.12
N ASN A 312 -28.15 -7.54 12.22
CA ASN A 312 -28.46 -6.14 12.54
C ASN A 312 -29.92 -5.83 12.84
N ASN A 313 -30.81 -6.80 12.66
CA ASN A 313 -32.22 -6.63 12.94
C ASN A 313 -32.71 -7.74 13.90
N ALA A 314 -32.80 -7.40 15.18
CA ALA A 314 -33.32 -8.27 16.23
C ALA A 314 -34.82 -8.03 16.49
N ASP A 315 -35.61 -7.69 15.47
CA ASP A 315 -37.04 -7.43 15.53
C ASP A 315 -37.78 -8.00 14.32
N GLY A 316 -39.14 -8.04 14.38
CA GLY A 316 -39.97 -8.44 13.24
C GLY A 316 -39.97 -9.94 12.91
N GLY A 317 -39.63 -10.83 13.81
CA GLY A 317 -39.69 -12.30 13.59
C GLY A 317 -38.50 -12.84 12.81
N THR A 318 -37.38 -12.13 12.78
CA THR A 318 -36.18 -12.52 12.07
C THR A 318 -35.46 -13.70 12.76
N ILE A 319 -34.61 -14.42 12.00
CA ILE A 319 -33.74 -15.46 12.55
C ILE A 319 -32.80 -14.88 13.64
N ALA A 320 -32.28 -13.68 13.41
CA ALA A 320 -31.46 -12.98 14.38
C ALA A 320 -32.21 -12.77 15.70
N GLN A 321 -33.46 -12.30 15.68
CA GLN A 321 -34.28 -12.13 16.86
C GLN A 321 -34.45 -13.44 17.64
N MET A 322 -34.78 -14.55 16.97
CA MET A 322 -34.98 -15.85 17.63
C MET A 322 -33.71 -16.30 18.39
N TYR A 323 -32.53 -16.17 17.80
CA TYR A 323 -31.27 -16.49 18.46
C TYR A 323 -31.00 -15.56 19.64
N MET A 324 -31.18 -14.24 19.45
CA MET A 324 -30.94 -13.24 20.51
C MET A 324 -31.90 -13.41 21.68
N GLU A 325 -33.20 -13.75 21.44
CA GLU A 325 -34.16 -14.09 22.49
C GLU A 325 -33.77 -15.36 23.25
N GLY A 326 -33.32 -16.41 22.55
CA GLY A 326 -32.85 -17.64 23.17
C GLY A 326 -31.62 -17.42 24.05
N ILE A 327 -30.69 -16.59 23.66
CA ILE A 327 -29.52 -16.19 24.46
C ILE A 327 -29.96 -15.33 25.64
N ALA A 328 -30.80 -14.30 25.40
CA ALA A 328 -31.32 -13.42 26.44
C ALA A 328 -32.02 -14.18 27.56
N GLN A 329 -32.87 -15.14 27.20
CA GLN A 329 -33.55 -15.98 28.16
C GLN A 329 -32.59 -16.84 29.00
N LYS A 330 -31.54 -17.38 28.37
CA LYS A 330 -30.55 -18.22 29.05
C LYS A 330 -29.63 -17.45 29.99
N TYR A 331 -29.21 -16.28 29.61
CA TYR A 331 -28.21 -15.50 30.35
C TYR A 331 -28.81 -14.33 31.15
N GLY A 332 -30.15 -14.21 31.23
CA GLY A 332 -30.86 -13.33 32.16
C GLY A 332 -30.87 -11.85 31.78
N PHE A 333 -30.99 -11.52 30.50
CA PHE A 333 -31.18 -10.15 30.02
C PHE A 333 -32.34 -10.06 29.01
N THR A 334 -32.68 -8.90 28.51
CA THR A 334 -33.72 -8.67 27.50
C THR A 334 -33.14 -8.03 26.23
N LEU A 335 -33.85 -8.08 25.09
CA LEU A 335 -33.43 -7.42 23.85
C LEU A 335 -33.39 -5.91 23.99
N ASP A 336 -34.03 -5.33 24.99
CA ASP A 336 -34.05 -3.89 25.27
C ASP A 336 -32.93 -3.45 26.24
N THR A 337 -32.17 -4.40 26.82
CA THR A 337 -31.01 -4.14 27.68
C THR A 337 -29.89 -3.49 26.84
N PRO A 338 -29.33 -2.32 27.22
CA PRO A 338 -28.17 -1.75 26.57
C PRO A 338 -27.02 -2.77 26.53
N PHE A 339 -26.31 -2.82 25.39
CA PHE A 339 -25.27 -3.85 25.19
C PHE A 339 -24.18 -3.84 26.28
N LYS A 340 -23.84 -2.67 26.83
CA LYS A 340 -22.88 -2.50 27.93
C LYS A 340 -23.33 -3.16 29.25
N ASP A 341 -24.66 -3.31 29.45
CA ASP A 341 -25.27 -3.82 30.67
C ASP A 341 -25.61 -5.33 30.56
N ILE A 342 -25.34 -5.94 29.40
CA ILE A 342 -25.50 -7.40 29.21
C ILE A 342 -24.41 -8.13 30.01
N PRO A 343 -24.76 -9.23 30.73
CA PRO A 343 -23.76 -10.03 31.43
C PRO A 343 -22.64 -10.54 30.52
N ALA A 344 -21.41 -10.61 31.04
CA ALA A 344 -20.21 -10.98 30.25
C ALA A 344 -20.39 -12.33 29.53
N ASP A 345 -20.99 -13.34 30.17
CA ASP A 345 -21.29 -14.65 29.57
C ASP A 345 -22.30 -14.54 28.42
N GLY A 346 -23.26 -13.60 28.52
CA GLY A 346 -24.22 -13.30 27.44
C GLY A 346 -23.52 -12.64 26.24
N VAL A 347 -22.61 -11.70 26.47
CA VAL A 347 -21.80 -11.08 25.45
C VAL A 347 -20.89 -12.12 24.76
N ASP A 348 -20.24 -13.01 25.54
CA ASP A 348 -19.41 -14.10 24.99
C ASP A 348 -20.24 -15.04 24.11
N ALA A 349 -21.44 -15.41 24.57
CA ALA A 349 -22.35 -16.23 23.79
C ALA A 349 -22.85 -15.56 22.50
N ILE A 350 -23.10 -14.25 22.50
CA ILE A 350 -23.48 -13.49 21.29
C ILE A 350 -22.31 -13.46 20.31
N MET A 351 -21.11 -13.17 20.78
CA MET A 351 -19.95 -12.98 19.92
C MET A 351 -19.33 -14.29 19.43
N TYR A 352 -19.10 -15.24 20.35
CA TYR A 352 -18.32 -16.46 20.08
C TYR A 352 -19.14 -17.76 20.15
N GLY A 353 -20.43 -17.65 20.50
CA GLY A 353 -21.35 -18.77 20.50
C GLY A 353 -21.48 -19.52 21.82
N THR A 354 -22.36 -20.48 21.83
CA THR A 354 -22.76 -21.25 23.04
C THR A 354 -21.88 -22.48 23.32
N LYS A 355 -20.72 -22.59 22.67
CA LYS A 355 -19.74 -23.70 22.86
C LYS A 355 -20.35 -25.09 22.77
N GLY A 356 -21.38 -25.27 21.92
CA GLY A 356 -22.11 -26.52 21.71
C GLY A 356 -23.35 -26.70 22.60
N GLU A 357 -23.57 -25.84 23.58
CA GLU A 357 -24.80 -25.87 24.39
C GLU A 357 -26.01 -25.43 23.56
N LYS A 358 -27.06 -26.18 23.66
CA LYS A 358 -28.31 -25.97 22.91
C LYS A 358 -29.19 -24.89 23.55
N LEU A 359 -29.63 -23.93 22.72
CA LEU A 359 -30.62 -22.92 23.06
C LEU A 359 -32.00 -23.38 22.62
N LYS A 360 -33.04 -23.06 23.40
CA LYS A 360 -34.42 -23.22 22.99
C LYS A 360 -34.84 -22.02 22.14
N LEU A 361 -34.96 -22.20 20.83
CA LEU A 361 -35.45 -21.18 19.90
C LEU A 361 -36.94 -21.35 19.70
N THR A 362 -37.69 -20.26 19.77
CA THR A 362 -39.13 -20.24 19.57
C THR A 362 -39.45 -19.42 18.31
N ARG A 363 -40.11 -20.06 17.36
CA ARG A 363 -40.59 -19.39 16.13
C ARG A 363 -42.12 -19.25 16.22
N LYS A 364 -42.57 -18.00 16.08
CA LYS A 364 -44.02 -17.69 15.95
C LYS A 364 -44.31 -17.44 14.50
N ASN A 365 -45.18 -18.23 13.88
CA ASN A 365 -45.71 -18.06 12.53
C ASN A 365 -47.23 -17.89 12.58
N GLU A 366 -47.82 -17.47 11.48
CA GLU A 366 -49.27 -17.39 11.33
C GLU A 366 -50.01 -18.74 11.58
N TYR A 367 -49.29 -19.86 11.46
CA TYR A 367 -49.80 -21.22 11.63
C TYR A 367 -49.51 -21.85 13.00
N GLY A 368 -48.88 -21.08 13.93
CA GLY A 368 -48.59 -21.58 15.30
C GLY A 368 -47.22 -21.27 15.83
N THR A 369 -46.94 -21.72 17.08
CA THR A 369 -45.65 -21.53 17.73
C THR A 369 -44.90 -22.88 17.79
N GLY A 370 -43.76 -22.96 17.11
CA GLY A 370 -42.83 -24.10 17.15
C GLY A 370 -41.60 -23.78 17.97
N SER A 371 -41.06 -24.75 18.69
CA SER A 371 -39.76 -24.60 19.36
C SER A 371 -38.82 -25.76 19.00
N TYR A 372 -37.52 -25.43 18.84
CA TYR A 372 -36.46 -26.41 18.59
C TYR A 372 -35.17 -26.05 19.34
N MET A 373 -34.35 -27.07 19.55
CA MET A 373 -33.10 -26.92 20.30
C MET A 373 -31.92 -26.93 19.36
N THR A 374 -31.13 -25.86 19.36
CA THR A 374 -29.92 -25.74 18.53
C THR A 374 -28.82 -24.96 19.24
N ALA A 375 -27.57 -25.22 18.91
CA ALA A 375 -26.44 -24.40 19.37
C ALA A 375 -26.29 -23.17 18.50
N PHE A 376 -25.73 -22.11 19.05
CA PHE A 376 -25.40 -20.89 18.34
C PHE A 376 -23.91 -20.83 18.10
N GLU A 377 -23.49 -20.59 16.85
CA GLU A 377 -22.08 -20.54 16.50
C GLU A 377 -21.36 -19.22 16.92
N GLY A 378 -22.13 -18.16 17.20
CA GLY A 378 -21.60 -16.82 17.49
C GLY A 378 -21.43 -15.96 16.23
N ILE A 379 -21.59 -14.65 16.41
CA ILE A 379 -21.54 -13.70 15.28
C ILE A 379 -20.13 -13.65 14.68
N CYS A 380 -19.08 -13.62 15.48
CA CYS A 380 -17.70 -13.61 15.00
C CYS A 380 -17.39 -14.87 14.17
N ASN A 381 -17.73 -16.06 14.69
CA ASN A 381 -17.49 -17.30 13.96
C ASN A 381 -18.30 -17.38 12.66
N ASN A 382 -19.56 -16.88 12.68
CA ASN A 382 -20.41 -16.80 11.50
C ASN A 382 -19.81 -15.90 10.42
N ILE A 383 -19.33 -14.70 10.80
CA ILE A 383 -18.68 -13.77 9.88
C ILE A 383 -17.40 -14.40 9.30
N GLU A 384 -16.55 -15.01 10.14
CA GLU A 384 -15.30 -15.64 9.69
C GLU A 384 -15.57 -16.78 8.71
N ARG A 385 -16.53 -17.64 8.99
CA ARG A 385 -16.94 -18.73 8.09
C ARG A 385 -17.47 -18.19 6.77
N ARG A 386 -18.44 -17.25 6.80
CA ARG A 386 -19.00 -16.62 5.59
C ARG A 386 -17.94 -15.91 4.75
N TYR A 387 -16.96 -15.26 5.37
CA TYR A 387 -15.86 -14.61 4.70
C TYR A 387 -14.97 -15.59 3.93
N LYS A 388 -14.73 -16.78 4.50
CA LYS A 388 -13.96 -17.86 3.86
C LYS A 388 -14.73 -18.52 2.71
N GLU A 389 -16.03 -18.69 2.86
CA GLU A 389 -16.89 -19.43 1.92
C GLU A 389 -17.41 -18.58 0.75
N THR A 390 -17.48 -17.24 0.91
CA THR A 390 -18.07 -16.38 -0.12
C THR A 390 -17.17 -16.23 -1.35
N THR A 391 -17.78 -16.37 -2.54
CA THR A 391 -17.15 -16.07 -3.83
C THR A 391 -17.56 -14.69 -4.37
N SER A 392 -18.50 -14.00 -3.72
CA SER A 392 -18.99 -12.68 -4.11
C SER A 392 -18.13 -11.58 -3.51
N ASP A 393 -17.52 -10.74 -4.34
CA ASP A 393 -16.74 -9.59 -3.92
C ASP A 393 -17.56 -8.58 -3.12
N TRP A 394 -18.84 -8.40 -3.47
CA TRP A 394 -19.75 -7.53 -2.72
C TRP A 394 -19.97 -8.05 -1.29
N SER A 395 -20.29 -9.35 -1.15
CA SER A 395 -20.48 -9.96 0.17
C SER A 395 -19.20 -9.94 1.00
N ARG A 396 -18.05 -10.15 0.36
CA ARG A 396 -16.75 -10.06 1.03
C ARG A 396 -16.50 -8.66 1.56
N ALA A 397 -16.69 -7.63 0.72
CA ALA A 397 -16.52 -6.23 1.13
C ALA A 397 -17.49 -5.79 2.25
N GLU A 398 -18.70 -6.35 2.28
CA GLU A 398 -19.67 -6.11 3.36
C GLU A 398 -19.22 -6.74 4.70
N LEU A 399 -18.72 -7.98 4.65
CA LEU A 399 -18.20 -8.65 5.86
C LEU A 399 -16.93 -7.99 6.40
N GLU A 400 -16.04 -7.50 5.52
CA GLU A 400 -14.82 -6.77 5.88
C GLU A 400 -15.11 -5.52 6.72
N GLN A 401 -16.29 -4.91 6.60
CA GLN A 401 -16.68 -3.78 7.46
C GLN A 401 -16.81 -4.13 8.95
N CYS A 402 -16.94 -5.42 9.27
CA CYS A 402 -17.01 -5.92 10.64
C CYS A 402 -15.73 -6.66 11.05
N MET A 403 -14.65 -6.54 10.25
CA MET A 403 -13.38 -7.23 10.48
C MET A 403 -12.24 -6.23 10.64
N SER A 404 -11.26 -6.59 11.44
CA SER A 404 -10.01 -5.85 11.60
C SER A 404 -8.81 -6.74 11.27
N THR A 405 -7.69 -6.07 10.97
CA THR A 405 -6.44 -6.75 10.67
C THR A 405 -5.69 -7.03 11.96
N VAL A 406 -5.44 -8.30 12.26
CA VAL A 406 -4.72 -8.75 13.47
C VAL A 406 -3.40 -9.39 13.06
N LYS A 407 -2.31 -9.08 13.77
CA LYS A 407 -1.01 -9.73 13.54
C LYS A 407 -1.11 -11.24 13.79
N CYS A 408 -0.36 -12.01 13.01
CA CYS A 408 -0.27 -13.46 13.18
C CYS A 408 0.23 -13.79 14.60
N PRO A 409 -0.46 -14.68 15.36
CA PRO A 409 -0.07 -15.01 16.73
C PRO A 409 1.27 -15.75 16.82
N ASP A 410 1.69 -16.44 15.76
CA ASP A 410 2.91 -17.26 15.79
C ASP A 410 4.16 -16.47 15.38
N CYS A 411 4.09 -15.72 14.28
CA CYS A 411 5.22 -14.93 13.81
C CYS A 411 5.19 -13.46 14.23
N HIS A 412 4.14 -13.01 14.93
CA HIS A 412 3.96 -11.63 15.40
C HIS A 412 4.14 -10.55 14.33
N GLY A 413 3.97 -10.92 13.06
CA GLY A 413 4.17 -10.03 11.91
C GLY A 413 5.42 -10.28 11.08
N ALA A 414 6.38 -11.06 11.57
CA ALA A 414 7.67 -11.32 10.91
C ALA A 414 7.59 -12.16 9.62
N ARG A 415 6.43 -12.73 9.30
CA ARG A 415 6.16 -13.52 8.07
C ARG A 415 6.92 -14.84 7.95
N LEU A 416 7.98 -15.05 8.69
CA LEU A 416 8.91 -16.18 8.60
C LEU A 416 8.67 -17.22 9.69
N ARG A 417 9.21 -18.41 9.50
CA ARG A 417 9.28 -19.47 10.52
C ARG A 417 10.21 -19.07 11.64
N LYS A 418 10.02 -19.67 12.83
CA LYS A 418 10.86 -19.42 14.01
C LYS A 418 12.32 -19.79 13.76
N GLU A 419 12.58 -20.89 13.04
CA GLU A 419 13.92 -21.35 12.68
C GLU A 419 14.68 -20.31 11.83
N SER A 420 13.98 -19.65 10.89
CA SER A 420 14.56 -18.57 10.08
C SER A 420 14.85 -17.32 10.90
N LEU A 421 13.98 -17.01 11.88
CA LEU A 421 14.12 -15.83 12.75
C LEU A 421 15.19 -16.01 13.82
N CYS A 422 15.62 -17.24 14.08
CA CYS A 422 16.72 -17.54 15.02
C CYS A 422 18.12 -17.41 14.39
N VAL A 423 18.21 -17.05 13.10
CA VAL A 423 19.50 -16.81 12.44
C VAL A 423 19.80 -15.33 12.50
N THR A 424 20.98 -14.95 12.99
CA THR A 424 21.39 -13.55 13.15
C THR A 424 22.64 -13.20 12.36
N VAL A 425 22.73 -11.95 11.95
CA VAL A 425 23.94 -11.31 11.41
C VAL A 425 24.19 -10.06 12.23
N GLY A 426 25.37 -9.95 12.82
CA GLY A 426 25.66 -8.83 13.73
C GLY A 426 24.70 -8.76 14.93
N GLY A 427 24.19 -9.91 15.39
CA GLY A 427 23.30 -10.02 16.55
C GLY A 427 21.80 -9.71 16.28
N ILE A 428 21.40 -9.39 15.05
CA ILE A 428 19.98 -9.16 14.68
C ILE A 428 19.52 -10.14 13.61
N ASN A 429 18.23 -10.52 13.65
CA ASN A 429 17.64 -11.37 12.63
C ASN A 429 17.17 -10.56 11.40
N ILE A 430 16.80 -11.25 10.34
CA ILE A 430 16.40 -10.61 9.06
C ILE A 430 15.15 -9.73 9.19
N ASP A 431 14.20 -10.07 10.06
CA ASP A 431 13.00 -9.26 10.30
C ASP A 431 13.34 -7.99 11.09
N GLU A 432 14.18 -8.10 12.11
CA GLU A 432 14.67 -6.94 12.87
C GLU A 432 15.44 -5.97 11.97
N PHE A 433 16.27 -6.50 11.05
CA PHE A 433 16.93 -5.68 10.04
C PHE A 433 15.92 -5.00 9.13
N ALA A 434 14.97 -5.75 8.60
CA ALA A 434 13.96 -5.24 7.66
C ALA A 434 13.01 -4.20 8.29
N ASN A 435 12.85 -4.22 9.60
CA ASN A 435 12.05 -3.24 10.36
C ASN A 435 12.83 -1.98 10.74
N LYS A 436 14.15 -1.92 10.55
CA LYS A 436 14.91 -0.68 10.70
C LYS A 436 14.55 0.31 9.60
N SER A 437 14.57 1.60 9.91
CA SER A 437 14.53 2.62 8.86
C SER A 437 15.75 2.50 7.94
N ILE A 438 15.62 2.94 6.69
CA ILE A 438 16.71 2.87 5.70
C ILE A 438 17.99 3.54 6.25
N VAL A 439 17.86 4.67 6.97
CA VAL A 439 19.01 5.35 7.62
C VAL A 439 19.66 4.43 8.64
N LYS A 440 18.88 3.88 9.58
CA LYS A 440 19.39 2.97 10.62
C LYS A 440 19.93 1.65 10.06
N ALA A 441 19.38 1.19 8.93
CA ALA A 441 19.89 0.01 8.23
C ALA A 441 21.27 0.27 7.61
N ILE A 442 21.52 1.46 7.05
CA ILE A 442 22.83 1.87 6.55
C ILE A 442 23.83 1.97 7.71
N GLU A 443 23.46 2.66 8.80
CA GLU A 443 24.30 2.79 10.00
C GLU A 443 24.67 1.43 10.60
N PHE A 444 23.74 0.49 10.66
CA PHE A 444 24.01 -0.87 11.10
C PHE A 444 25.04 -1.58 10.20
N LEU A 445 24.89 -1.47 8.86
CA LEU A 445 25.85 -2.06 7.92
C LEU A 445 27.24 -1.41 8.00
N ASP A 446 27.32 -0.12 8.37
CA ASP A 446 28.58 0.60 8.60
C ASP A 446 29.26 0.19 9.88
N SER A 447 28.49 -0.18 10.90
CA SER A 447 28.99 -0.62 12.21
C SER A 447 29.26 -2.14 12.28
N LEU A 448 28.91 -2.89 11.25
CA LEU A 448 29.00 -4.34 11.23
C LEU A 448 30.47 -4.81 11.25
N THR A 449 30.84 -5.47 12.33
CA THR A 449 32.16 -6.11 12.49
C THR A 449 32.10 -7.56 12.02
N LEU A 450 32.86 -7.87 10.99
CA LEU A 450 32.94 -9.21 10.39
C LEU A 450 34.37 -9.76 10.52
N THR A 451 34.49 -11.06 10.67
CA THR A 451 35.79 -11.76 10.56
C THR A 451 36.32 -11.67 9.12
N ASP A 452 37.62 -11.89 8.90
CA ASP A 452 38.24 -11.81 7.57
C ASP A 452 37.55 -12.74 6.56
N ARG A 453 37.14 -13.93 7.00
CA ARG A 453 36.41 -14.91 6.18
C ARG A 453 35.00 -14.39 5.81
N GLU A 454 34.25 -13.90 6.78
CA GLU A 454 32.90 -13.35 6.56
C GLU A 454 32.97 -12.12 5.68
N GLN A 455 33.98 -11.25 5.87
CA GLN A 455 34.19 -10.08 5.05
C GLN A 455 34.46 -10.44 3.58
N MET A 456 35.26 -11.49 3.33
CA MET A 456 35.49 -11.99 1.98
C MET A 456 34.19 -12.46 1.30
N ILE A 457 33.32 -13.15 2.03
CA ILE A 457 32.04 -13.67 1.54
C ILE A 457 31.01 -12.54 1.34
N ALA A 458 30.88 -11.68 2.33
CA ALA A 458 29.81 -10.69 2.39
C ALA A 458 30.08 -9.38 1.62
N LYS A 459 31.34 -9.08 1.29
CA LYS A 459 31.78 -7.78 0.73
C LYS A 459 30.93 -7.28 -0.43
N LEU A 460 30.69 -8.12 -1.42
CA LEU A 460 29.87 -7.75 -2.59
C LEU A 460 28.40 -7.61 -2.24
N ILE A 461 27.90 -8.50 -1.39
CA ILE A 461 26.48 -8.52 -0.98
C ILE A 461 26.15 -7.25 -0.17
N VAL A 462 27.00 -6.95 0.83
CA VAL A 462 26.83 -5.76 1.68
C VAL A 462 26.94 -4.48 0.86
N LYS A 463 27.87 -4.44 -0.10
CA LYS A 463 28.00 -3.31 -1.01
C LYS A 463 26.69 -3.07 -1.78
N GLU A 464 26.14 -4.11 -2.43
CA GLU A 464 24.90 -4.01 -3.20
C GLU A 464 23.71 -3.56 -2.34
N ILE A 465 23.59 -4.11 -1.13
CA ILE A 465 22.53 -3.67 -0.18
C ILE A 465 22.71 -2.19 0.15
N LYS A 466 23.92 -1.78 0.50
CA LYS A 466 24.24 -0.41 0.92
C LYS A 466 24.04 0.61 -0.21
N ASP A 467 24.45 0.28 -1.43
CA ASP A 467 24.27 1.12 -2.60
C ASP A 467 22.76 1.36 -2.85
N ARG A 468 21.94 0.29 -2.86
CA ARG A 468 20.48 0.39 -3.03
C ARG A 468 19.79 1.15 -1.89
N LEU A 469 20.19 0.94 -0.63
CA LEU A 469 19.69 1.72 0.51
C LEU A 469 20.07 3.20 0.39
N THR A 470 21.29 3.49 -0.08
CA THR A 470 21.75 4.88 -0.29
C THR A 470 20.94 5.58 -1.38
N PHE A 471 20.59 4.88 -2.46
CA PHE A 471 19.68 5.44 -3.48
C PHE A 471 18.29 5.75 -2.92
N LEU A 472 17.71 4.85 -2.11
CA LEU A 472 16.44 5.13 -1.43
C LEU A 472 16.53 6.35 -0.51
N ARG A 473 17.64 6.51 0.22
CA ARG A 473 17.89 7.70 1.05
C ARG A 473 18.02 8.97 0.20
N SER A 474 18.69 8.91 -0.94
CA SER A 474 18.91 10.07 -1.81
C SER A 474 17.63 10.61 -2.45
N VAL A 475 16.60 9.78 -2.63
CA VAL A 475 15.27 10.20 -3.09
C VAL A 475 14.31 10.58 -1.96
N GLY A 476 14.80 10.79 -0.73
CA GLY A 476 14.01 11.25 0.42
C GLY A 476 13.19 10.15 1.11
N LEU A 477 13.53 8.86 0.93
CA LEU A 477 12.81 7.73 1.53
C LEU A 477 13.53 7.13 2.75
N GLY A 478 14.47 7.84 3.36
CA GLY A 478 15.28 7.36 4.48
C GLY A 478 14.49 6.87 5.71
N TYR A 479 13.27 7.38 5.90
CA TYR A 479 12.38 7.01 7.00
C TYR A 479 11.62 5.69 6.78
N LEU A 480 11.55 5.16 5.56
CA LEU A 480 10.86 3.90 5.28
C LEU A 480 11.61 2.70 5.87
N THR A 481 10.85 1.64 6.13
CA THR A 481 11.39 0.32 6.48
C THR A 481 11.24 -0.66 5.33
N LEU A 482 12.16 -1.62 5.21
CA LEU A 482 12.08 -2.64 4.16
C LEU A 482 10.90 -3.60 4.34
N ALA A 483 10.44 -3.79 5.57
CA ALA A 483 9.27 -4.62 5.92
C ALA A 483 7.94 -3.97 5.53
N ARG A 484 7.90 -2.64 5.29
CA ARG A 484 6.66 -1.92 4.98
C ARG A 484 6.00 -2.47 3.72
N SER A 485 4.70 -2.76 3.83
CA SER A 485 3.89 -3.25 2.71
C SER A 485 3.79 -2.22 1.59
N SER A 486 4.00 -2.64 0.35
CA SER A 486 3.85 -1.76 -0.82
C SER A 486 2.43 -1.21 -0.99
N ALA A 487 1.42 -1.92 -0.50
CA ALA A 487 0.02 -1.46 -0.51
C ALA A 487 -0.26 -0.26 0.42
N SER A 488 0.63 0.00 1.39
CA SER A 488 0.52 1.13 2.34
C SER A 488 1.29 2.37 1.89
N LEU A 489 1.99 2.31 0.77
CA LEU A 489 2.78 3.42 0.24
C LEU A 489 1.87 4.45 -0.46
N SER A 490 2.21 5.71 -0.32
CA SER A 490 1.62 6.76 -1.17
C SER A 490 2.08 6.60 -2.63
N SER A 491 1.38 7.26 -3.55
CA SER A 491 1.73 7.27 -4.97
C SER A 491 3.18 7.77 -5.19
N GLY A 492 3.54 8.88 -4.55
CA GLY A 492 4.88 9.45 -4.64
C GLY A 492 5.96 8.56 -4.01
N GLU A 493 5.71 7.92 -2.84
CA GLU A 493 6.65 6.96 -2.24
C GLU A 493 6.92 5.79 -3.20
N SER A 494 5.87 5.22 -3.80
CA SER A 494 6.00 4.10 -4.74
C SER A 494 6.79 4.48 -5.99
N GLN A 495 6.54 5.66 -6.54
CA GLN A 495 7.26 6.18 -7.72
C GLN A 495 8.74 6.40 -7.42
N ARG A 496 9.07 6.99 -6.26
CA ARG A 496 10.46 7.19 -5.83
C ARG A 496 11.21 5.88 -5.56
N ILE A 497 10.51 4.86 -5.05
CA ILE A 497 11.10 3.51 -4.93
C ILE A 497 11.48 2.97 -6.31
N ARG A 498 10.61 3.09 -7.31
CA ARG A 498 10.92 2.67 -8.69
C ARG A 498 12.09 3.48 -9.26
N LEU A 499 12.10 4.80 -9.06
CA LEU A 499 13.19 5.66 -9.49
C LEU A 499 14.51 5.21 -8.87
N ALA A 500 14.56 4.98 -7.55
CA ALA A 500 15.76 4.52 -6.86
C ALA A 500 16.25 3.16 -7.38
N THR A 501 15.32 2.24 -7.68
CA THR A 501 15.65 0.93 -8.25
C THR A 501 16.26 1.06 -9.65
N GLN A 502 15.74 1.96 -10.48
CA GLN A 502 16.27 2.20 -11.83
C GLN A 502 17.64 2.89 -11.80
N ILE A 503 17.84 3.85 -10.90
CA ILE A 503 19.15 4.51 -10.71
C ILE A 503 20.20 3.49 -10.27
N GLY A 504 19.84 2.56 -9.36
CA GLY A 504 20.71 1.49 -8.91
C GLY A 504 21.19 0.55 -10.01
N SER A 505 20.49 0.49 -11.16
CA SER A 505 20.91 -0.30 -12.32
C SER A 505 22.10 0.31 -13.09
N SER A 506 22.45 1.58 -12.81
CA SER A 506 23.57 2.32 -13.45
C SER A 506 23.57 2.28 -14.99
N LEU A 507 22.38 2.26 -15.61
CA LEU A 507 22.23 2.24 -17.06
C LEU A 507 22.67 3.58 -17.65
N VAL A 508 23.35 3.55 -18.80
CA VAL A 508 23.88 4.70 -19.53
C VAL A 508 23.27 4.75 -20.93
N GLY A 509 23.01 5.94 -21.43
CA GLY A 509 22.44 6.16 -22.77
C GLY A 509 20.97 5.82 -22.89
N VAL A 510 20.24 5.82 -21.79
CA VAL A 510 18.81 5.52 -21.68
C VAL A 510 18.00 6.83 -21.70
N LEU A 511 16.78 6.77 -22.23
CA LEU A 511 15.78 7.81 -22.11
C LEU A 511 14.86 7.49 -20.93
N TYR A 512 14.94 8.25 -19.85
CA TYR A 512 14.01 8.18 -18.73
C TYR A 512 12.87 9.17 -18.92
N ILE A 513 11.64 8.70 -18.74
CA ILE A 513 10.44 9.53 -18.78
C ILE A 513 9.72 9.40 -17.44
N LEU A 514 9.62 10.52 -16.71
CA LEU A 514 9.08 10.59 -15.37
C LEU A 514 7.80 11.45 -15.36
N ASP A 515 6.79 11.00 -14.60
CA ASP A 515 5.53 11.70 -14.42
C ASP A 515 5.46 12.29 -13.02
N GLU A 516 5.62 13.61 -12.90
CA GLU A 516 5.53 14.38 -11.67
C GLU A 516 6.29 13.77 -10.47
N PRO A 517 7.61 13.55 -10.56
CA PRO A 517 8.36 12.87 -9.50
C PRO A 517 8.46 13.67 -8.19
N SER A 518 8.18 14.98 -8.19
CA SER A 518 8.17 15.85 -7.02
C SER A 518 6.92 15.70 -6.13
N ILE A 519 5.96 14.86 -6.57
CA ILE A 519 4.65 14.75 -5.93
C ILE A 519 4.75 14.33 -4.45
N GLY A 520 4.04 15.04 -3.56
CA GLY A 520 4.01 14.74 -2.12
C GLY A 520 5.35 14.95 -1.41
N LEU A 521 6.28 15.70 -2.03
CA LEU A 521 7.55 16.08 -1.42
C LEU A 521 7.47 17.44 -0.73
N HIS A 522 8.08 17.50 0.45
CA HIS A 522 8.46 18.77 1.03
C HIS A 522 9.60 19.38 0.22
N GLN A 523 9.71 20.72 0.15
CA GLN A 523 10.74 21.43 -0.65
C GLN A 523 12.16 20.95 -0.35
N ARG A 524 12.47 20.68 0.92
CA ARG A 524 13.76 20.10 1.33
C ARG A 524 14.07 18.76 0.65
N ASP A 525 13.07 17.90 0.50
CA ASP A 525 13.25 16.59 -0.11
C ASP A 525 13.25 16.68 -1.64
N ASN A 526 12.58 17.68 -2.20
CA ASN A 526 12.61 17.99 -3.64
C ASN A 526 14.04 18.34 -4.12
N GLU A 527 14.80 19.10 -3.34
CA GLU A 527 16.20 19.40 -3.65
C GLU A 527 17.07 18.12 -3.76
N LYS A 528 16.84 17.13 -2.86
CA LYS A 528 17.53 15.83 -2.95
C LYS A 528 17.16 15.08 -4.22
N LEU A 529 15.89 15.10 -4.60
CA LEU A 529 15.42 14.51 -5.85
C LEU A 529 16.08 15.17 -7.06
N LEU A 530 16.10 16.50 -7.12
CA LEU A 530 16.73 17.24 -8.21
C LEU A 530 18.21 16.90 -8.37
N ASN A 531 18.96 16.81 -7.27
CA ASN A 531 20.35 16.39 -7.29
C ASN A 531 20.50 14.96 -7.84
N THR A 532 19.57 14.08 -7.50
CA THR A 532 19.56 12.71 -8.02
C THR A 532 19.28 12.66 -9.52
N LEU A 533 18.33 13.47 -10.02
CA LEU A 533 18.04 13.58 -11.45
C LEU A 533 19.22 14.18 -12.23
N ARG A 534 19.90 15.19 -11.68
CA ARG A 534 21.13 15.75 -12.27
C ARG A 534 22.24 14.69 -12.38
N ASN A 535 22.47 13.94 -11.33
CA ASN A 535 23.45 12.84 -11.35
C ASN A 535 23.11 11.80 -12.42
N LEU A 536 21.82 11.43 -12.58
CA LEU A 536 21.38 10.49 -13.60
C LEU A 536 21.62 11.04 -15.03
N ARG A 537 21.41 12.34 -15.25
CA ARG A 537 21.77 13.04 -16.49
C ARG A 537 23.26 13.01 -16.73
N ASP A 538 24.06 13.35 -15.72
CA ASP A 538 25.52 13.52 -15.83
C ASP A 538 26.25 12.19 -16.13
N ILE A 539 25.64 11.07 -15.84
CA ILE A 539 26.11 9.74 -16.27
C ILE A 539 25.94 9.53 -17.80
N GLY A 540 25.18 10.39 -18.50
CA GLY A 540 24.95 10.30 -19.94
C GLY A 540 23.57 9.76 -20.32
N ASN A 541 22.54 10.08 -19.54
CA ASN A 541 21.15 9.74 -19.83
C ASN A 541 20.36 11.00 -20.24
N THR A 542 19.32 10.78 -21.03
CA THR A 542 18.32 11.80 -21.34
C THR A 542 17.14 11.64 -20.40
N LEU A 543 16.72 12.71 -19.74
CA LEU A 543 15.57 12.72 -18.85
C LEU A 543 14.48 13.63 -19.41
N ILE A 544 13.28 13.10 -19.59
CA ILE A 544 12.07 13.87 -19.84
C ILE A 544 11.21 13.79 -18.58
N VAL A 545 10.93 14.93 -17.98
CA VAL A 545 10.14 15.02 -16.75
C VAL A 545 8.89 15.85 -17.02
N VAL A 546 7.72 15.27 -16.87
CA VAL A 546 6.47 16.02 -16.87
C VAL A 546 6.32 16.62 -15.48
N GLU A 547 6.35 17.98 -15.38
CA GLU A 547 6.38 18.63 -14.07
C GLU A 547 5.68 19.99 -14.05
N HIS A 548 5.29 20.38 -12.84
CA HIS A 548 4.63 21.65 -12.53
C HIS A 548 5.37 22.44 -11.44
N ASP A 549 6.34 21.82 -10.79
CA ASP A 549 7.14 22.42 -9.73
C ASP A 549 8.12 23.46 -10.27
N GLU A 550 8.13 24.63 -9.63
CA GLU A 550 8.97 25.76 -10.06
C GLU A 550 10.47 25.46 -9.94
N ASP A 551 10.89 24.82 -8.84
CA ASP A 551 12.31 24.49 -8.61
C ASP A 551 12.82 23.50 -9.65
N THR A 552 11.99 22.54 -10.04
CA THR A 552 12.31 21.58 -11.10
C THR A 552 12.43 22.26 -12.47
N MET A 553 11.52 23.18 -12.79
CA MET A 553 11.60 23.96 -14.04
C MET A 553 12.86 24.85 -14.09
N ARG A 554 13.20 25.51 -12.99
CA ARG A 554 14.42 26.34 -12.90
C ARG A 554 15.71 25.49 -12.98
N ALA A 555 15.64 24.24 -12.52
CA ALA A 555 16.78 23.31 -12.56
C ALA A 555 16.97 22.62 -13.92
N ALA A 556 15.98 22.70 -14.81
CA ALA A 556 15.99 22.06 -16.12
C ALA A 556 17.00 22.69 -17.07
N ASP A 557 17.64 21.86 -17.90
CA ASP A 557 18.49 22.32 -19.00
C ASP A 557 17.64 22.84 -20.19
N TYR A 558 16.44 22.27 -20.35
CA TYR A 558 15.53 22.62 -21.44
C TYR A 558 14.08 22.40 -21.01
N ILE A 559 13.18 23.26 -21.42
CA ILE A 559 11.77 23.22 -21.10
C ILE A 559 10.95 23.21 -22.39
N VAL A 560 9.90 22.41 -22.42
CA VAL A 560 8.88 22.37 -23.46
C VAL A 560 7.54 22.71 -22.82
N ASP A 561 7.01 23.90 -23.13
CA ASP A 561 5.72 24.37 -22.65
C ASP A 561 4.61 23.98 -23.63
N VAL A 562 3.68 23.14 -23.14
CA VAL A 562 2.56 22.57 -23.93
C VAL A 562 1.27 23.27 -23.55
N GLY A 563 0.60 23.87 -24.54
CA GLY A 563 -0.60 24.66 -24.28
C GLY A 563 -1.32 25.11 -25.55
N PRO A 564 -1.81 26.38 -25.56
CA PRO A 564 -1.86 27.35 -24.46
C PRO A 564 -2.95 27.09 -23.42
N GLY A 565 -3.95 26.25 -23.74
CA GLY A 565 -5.06 25.85 -22.88
C GLY A 565 -5.07 24.36 -22.54
N ALA A 566 -6.23 23.87 -22.09
CA ALA A 566 -6.48 22.46 -21.79
C ALA A 566 -7.44 21.86 -22.84
N GLY A 567 -7.42 20.53 -23.01
CA GLY A 567 -8.30 19.81 -23.90
C GLY A 567 -8.21 20.31 -25.37
N ILE A 568 -9.32 20.74 -25.93
CA ILE A 568 -9.39 21.23 -27.32
C ILE A 568 -8.60 22.54 -27.54
N HIS A 569 -8.38 23.30 -26.49
CA HIS A 569 -7.60 24.54 -26.52
C HIS A 569 -6.09 24.31 -26.28
N GLY A 570 -5.70 23.07 -25.95
CA GLY A 570 -4.30 22.65 -25.79
C GLY A 570 -3.72 22.00 -27.04
N GLY A 571 -2.70 21.19 -26.84
CA GLY A 571 -2.13 20.31 -27.86
C GLY A 571 -1.17 20.98 -28.82
N ASN A 572 -0.65 22.17 -28.52
CA ASN A 572 0.41 22.86 -29.28
C ASN A 572 1.66 23.07 -28.39
N ILE A 573 2.78 23.23 -29.01
CA ILE A 573 3.98 23.77 -28.34
C ILE A 573 3.88 25.29 -28.32
N VAL A 574 3.86 25.89 -27.13
CA VAL A 574 3.78 27.32 -26.93
C VAL A 574 5.15 27.94 -27.01
N CYS A 575 6.12 27.34 -26.30
CA CYS A 575 7.47 27.83 -26.23
C CYS A 575 8.42 26.68 -25.87
N THR A 576 9.67 26.75 -26.31
CA THR A 576 10.73 25.81 -25.92
C THR A 576 12.01 26.58 -25.66
N GLY A 577 12.86 26.11 -24.77
CA GLY A 577 14.15 26.71 -24.46
C GLY A 577 14.56 26.58 -23.01
N THR A 578 15.37 27.45 -22.51
CA THR A 578 15.77 27.56 -21.11
C THR A 578 14.65 28.17 -20.25
N ALA A 579 14.79 28.11 -18.93
CA ALA A 579 13.82 28.76 -18.04
C ALA A 579 13.65 30.27 -18.34
N GLU A 580 14.73 30.94 -18.73
CA GLU A 580 14.72 32.36 -19.13
C GLU A 580 13.91 32.57 -20.41
N ASP A 581 14.04 31.68 -21.40
CA ASP A 581 13.28 31.77 -22.65
C ASP A 581 11.76 31.62 -22.35
N ILE A 582 11.40 30.70 -21.49
CA ILE A 582 9.99 30.50 -21.06
C ILE A 582 9.48 31.73 -20.30
N MET A 583 10.28 32.30 -19.38
CA MET A 583 9.89 33.51 -18.64
C MET A 583 9.66 34.72 -19.57
N ASN A 584 10.42 34.81 -20.66
CA ASN A 584 10.28 35.90 -21.63
C ASN A 584 9.12 35.70 -22.62
N CYS A 585 8.62 34.49 -22.76
CA CYS A 585 7.47 34.19 -23.63
C CYS A 585 6.18 34.77 -23.05
N LYS A 586 5.54 35.69 -23.78
CA LYS A 586 4.31 36.37 -23.35
C LYS A 586 3.08 35.45 -23.40
N GLU A 587 3.07 34.50 -24.32
CA GLU A 587 1.95 33.57 -24.53
C GLU A 587 1.98 32.41 -23.54
N SER A 588 3.13 32.12 -22.94
CA SER A 588 3.29 31.07 -21.94
C SER A 588 2.64 31.46 -20.60
N ILE A 589 1.63 30.72 -20.20
CA ILE A 589 1.02 30.85 -18.85
C ILE A 589 2.04 30.45 -17.79
N THR A 590 2.78 29.38 -18.03
CA THR A 590 3.90 28.92 -17.17
C THR A 590 4.92 30.04 -16.99
N GLY A 591 5.34 30.67 -18.08
CA GLY A 591 6.28 31.81 -18.07
C GLY A 591 5.77 33.02 -17.30
N GLN A 592 4.45 33.30 -17.30
CA GLN A 592 3.87 34.38 -16.54
C GLN A 592 3.97 34.14 -15.02
N TYR A 593 3.81 32.89 -14.54
CA TYR A 593 3.97 32.55 -13.12
C TYR A 593 5.46 32.44 -12.75
N LEU A 594 6.28 31.78 -13.55
CA LEU A 594 7.71 31.60 -13.31
C LEU A 594 8.49 32.95 -13.25
N SER A 595 8.06 33.95 -14.03
CA SER A 595 8.63 35.32 -14.01
C SER A 595 8.03 36.22 -12.93
N GLY A 596 7.03 35.75 -12.17
CA GLY A 596 6.32 36.53 -11.16
C GLY A 596 5.35 37.61 -11.72
N ARG A 597 5.16 37.65 -13.06
CA ARG A 597 4.13 38.55 -13.68
C ARG A 597 2.71 38.20 -13.21
N LYS A 598 2.45 36.94 -12.92
CA LYS A 598 1.26 36.48 -12.20
C LYS A 598 1.73 35.82 -10.93
N LYS A 599 1.08 36.16 -9.81
CA LYS A 599 1.37 35.56 -8.49
C LYS A 599 0.05 35.18 -7.80
N ILE A 600 0.08 34.16 -6.99
CA ILE A 600 -0.99 33.87 -6.03
C ILE A 600 -0.81 34.82 -4.87
N PRO A 601 -1.79 35.70 -4.57
CA PRO A 601 -1.63 36.74 -3.56
C PRO A 601 -1.64 36.14 -2.15
N VAL A 602 -0.84 36.72 -1.26
CA VAL A 602 -0.94 36.49 0.18
C VAL A 602 -2.12 37.28 0.70
N PRO A 603 -3.05 36.68 1.48
CA PRO A 603 -4.18 37.41 2.07
C PRO A 603 -3.69 38.54 2.97
N ALA A 604 -4.22 39.75 2.76
CA ALA A 604 -3.86 40.93 3.56
C ALA A 604 -4.26 40.82 5.03
N LYS A 605 -5.27 40.00 5.35
CA LYS A 605 -5.71 39.69 6.72
C LYS A 605 -6.02 38.21 6.82
N ARG A 606 -5.54 37.59 7.89
CA ARG A 606 -5.93 36.23 8.25
C ARG A 606 -7.29 36.24 8.94
N ARG A 607 -8.10 35.19 8.67
CA ARG A 607 -9.36 34.99 9.37
C ARG A 607 -9.07 34.61 10.83
N LYS A 608 -9.99 34.98 11.74
CA LYS A 608 -9.91 34.65 13.17
C LYS A 608 -10.85 33.50 13.56
N GLY A 609 -11.43 32.83 12.57
CA GLY A 609 -12.36 31.73 12.77
C GLY A 609 -13.61 32.12 13.55
N ASN A 610 -14.27 31.14 14.15
CA ASN A 610 -15.46 31.32 14.97
C ASN A 610 -15.20 31.25 16.49
N GLY A 611 -13.93 31.27 16.91
CA GLY A 611 -13.49 31.16 18.32
C GLY A 611 -13.64 29.79 18.94
N LYS A 612 -13.92 28.75 18.15
CA LYS A 612 -14.02 27.35 18.54
C LYS A 612 -12.88 26.56 17.93
N SER A 613 -12.49 25.46 18.58
CA SER A 613 -11.41 24.60 18.09
C SER A 613 -11.73 23.12 18.30
N LEU A 614 -11.10 22.27 17.50
CA LEU A 614 -10.94 20.85 17.76
C LEU A 614 -9.62 20.65 18.50
N LYS A 615 -9.64 19.91 19.61
CA LYS A 615 -8.42 19.57 20.37
C LYS A 615 -8.23 18.06 20.39
N ILE A 616 -7.18 17.59 19.74
CA ILE A 616 -6.74 16.21 19.77
C ILE A 616 -5.79 16.06 20.94
N ILE A 617 -6.06 15.14 21.85
CA ILE A 617 -5.28 14.93 23.08
C ILE A 617 -4.60 13.58 23.02
N GLY A 618 -3.29 13.54 23.26
CA GLY A 618 -2.52 12.33 23.41
C GLY A 618 -2.47 11.47 22.16
N ALA A 619 -2.27 12.06 21.00
CA ALA A 619 -2.14 11.35 19.71
C ALA A 619 -0.83 10.56 19.70
N ARG A 620 -0.93 9.21 19.54
CA ARG A 620 0.21 8.27 19.59
C ARG A 620 0.14 7.14 18.57
N GLU A 621 -0.59 7.36 17.48
CA GLU A 621 -0.68 6.40 16.38
C GLU A 621 0.57 6.46 15.51
N ASN A 622 1.09 5.31 15.11
CA ASN A 622 2.32 5.14 14.32
C ASN A 622 3.53 5.83 14.99
N ASN A 623 4.07 6.86 14.35
CA ASN A 623 5.24 7.60 14.82
C ASN A 623 4.92 8.81 15.72
N LEU A 624 3.65 9.10 16.00
CA LEU A 624 3.26 10.23 16.82
C LEU A 624 3.67 10.05 18.29
N LYS A 625 4.31 11.06 18.86
CA LYS A 625 4.95 11.03 20.19
C LYS A 625 4.04 11.59 21.30
N ASN A 626 2.81 11.08 21.41
CA ASN A 626 1.82 11.50 22.42
C ASN A 626 1.57 13.01 22.41
N ILE A 627 1.29 13.56 21.22
CA ILE A 627 1.15 14.99 21.00
C ILE A 627 -0.29 15.48 21.20
N ASP A 628 -0.41 16.75 21.59
CA ASP A 628 -1.67 17.48 21.65
C ASP A 628 -1.71 18.51 20.52
N ALA A 629 -2.79 18.51 19.74
CA ALA A 629 -2.95 19.38 18.58
C ALA A 629 -4.24 20.19 18.69
N GLU A 630 -4.18 21.49 18.41
CA GLU A 630 -5.35 22.37 18.35
C GLU A 630 -5.58 22.86 16.94
N ILE A 631 -6.80 22.69 16.43
CA ILE A 631 -7.22 23.05 15.07
C ILE A 631 -8.40 24.03 15.19
N PRO A 632 -8.22 25.31 14.85
CA PRO A 632 -9.29 26.30 14.90
C PRO A 632 -10.37 26.00 13.85
N LEU A 633 -11.63 26.32 14.17
CA LEU A 633 -12.79 26.11 13.31
C LEU A 633 -13.20 27.38 12.60
N GLY A 634 -13.73 27.25 11.37
CA GLY A 634 -14.08 28.36 10.51
C GLY A 634 -12.89 29.05 9.87
N GLU A 635 -11.78 28.32 9.75
CA GLU A 635 -10.51 28.77 9.16
C GLU A 635 -10.03 27.82 8.06
N PHE A 636 -9.11 28.33 7.26
CA PHE A 636 -8.32 27.53 6.31
C PHE A 636 -7.03 27.08 6.99
N VAL A 637 -6.98 25.80 7.39
CA VAL A 637 -5.88 25.22 8.17
C VAL A 637 -5.03 24.33 7.27
N CYS A 638 -3.72 24.59 7.23
CA CYS A 638 -2.76 23.72 6.56
C CYS A 638 -1.98 22.87 7.57
N ILE A 639 -1.88 21.56 7.28
CA ILE A 639 -1.05 20.62 8.00
C ILE A 639 0.20 20.38 7.17
N THR A 640 1.35 20.79 7.69
CA THR A 640 2.62 20.81 6.96
C THR A 640 3.69 19.96 7.64
N GLY A 641 4.86 19.88 7.06
CA GLY A 641 6.01 19.14 7.57
C GLY A 641 6.63 18.19 6.55
N VAL A 642 7.81 17.68 6.85
CA VAL A 642 8.55 16.77 5.96
C VAL A 642 7.80 15.47 5.69
N SER A 643 8.22 14.75 4.63
CA SER A 643 7.63 13.45 4.30
C SER A 643 7.85 12.45 5.45
N GLY A 644 6.79 11.74 5.85
CA GLY A 644 6.84 10.79 6.97
C GLY A 644 6.77 11.40 8.38
N SER A 645 6.57 12.72 8.55
CA SER A 645 6.50 13.39 9.86
C SER A 645 5.27 13.04 10.71
N GLY A 646 4.26 12.33 10.17
CA GLY A 646 3.07 11.92 10.92
C GLY A 646 1.78 12.66 10.56
N LYS A 647 1.77 13.54 9.54
CA LYS A 647 0.60 14.31 9.08
C LYS A 647 -0.64 13.43 8.85
N SER A 648 -0.51 12.40 8.02
CA SER A 648 -1.61 11.49 7.70
C SER A 648 -2.03 10.64 8.90
N SER A 649 -1.11 10.30 9.82
CA SER A 649 -1.42 9.62 11.08
C SER A 649 -2.32 10.48 11.96
N LEU A 650 -2.00 11.77 12.10
CA LEU A 650 -2.78 12.69 12.92
C LEU A 650 -4.17 12.98 12.29
N ILE A 651 -4.19 13.29 11.01
CA ILE A 651 -5.41 13.78 10.35
C ILE A 651 -6.28 12.63 9.82
N ASN A 652 -5.71 11.69 9.05
CA ASN A 652 -6.50 10.64 8.40
C ASN A 652 -6.78 9.47 9.35
N GLU A 653 -5.78 9.02 10.13
CA GLU A 653 -5.95 7.86 11.00
C GLU A 653 -6.66 8.19 12.33
N ILE A 654 -6.40 9.36 12.93
CA ILE A 654 -7.02 9.74 14.20
C ILE A 654 -8.22 10.65 13.97
N LEU A 655 -8.02 11.90 13.51
CA LEU A 655 -9.06 12.91 13.44
C LEU A 655 -10.23 12.50 12.55
N TYR A 656 -9.94 12.19 11.28
CA TYR A 656 -10.99 11.85 10.31
C TYR A 656 -11.78 10.60 10.72
N LYS A 657 -11.10 9.54 11.16
CA LYS A 657 -11.79 8.30 11.56
C LYS A 657 -12.68 8.52 12.79
N ARG A 658 -12.26 9.36 13.74
CA ARG A 658 -13.08 9.71 14.90
C ARG A 658 -14.29 10.56 14.50
N LEU A 659 -14.07 11.62 13.73
CA LEU A 659 -15.14 12.49 13.26
C LEU A 659 -16.18 11.76 12.40
N VAL A 660 -15.74 10.93 11.46
CA VAL A 660 -16.68 10.20 10.59
C VAL A 660 -17.50 9.16 11.36
N THR A 661 -16.95 8.60 12.42
CA THR A 661 -17.68 7.67 13.30
C THR A 661 -18.74 8.39 14.11
N GLU A 662 -18.43 9.53 14.70
CA GLU A 662 -19.36 10.28 15.55
C GLU A 662 -20.38 11.08 14.74
N LEU A 663 -19.96 11.82 13.72
CA LEU A 663 -20.84 12.72 12.97
C LEU A 663 -21.59 12.02 11.84
N ASN A 664 -20.96 11.07 11.14
CA ASN A 664 -21.56 10.42 9.97
C ASN A 664 -22.03 8.98 10.26
N GLY A 665 -21.83 8.47 11.49
CA GLY A 665 -22.23 7.10 11.88
C GLY A 665 -21.47 5.99 11.15
N ALA A 666 -20.28 6.26 10.63
CA ALA A 666 -19.47 5.26 9.95
C ALA A 666 -18.80 4.29 10.94
N LYS A 667 -18.54 3.07 10.48
CA LYS A 667 -17.88 2.02 11.27
C LYS A 667 -16.36 2.11 11.05
N LYS A 668 -15.68 3.09 11.68
CA LYS A 668 -14.22 3.22 11.60
C LYS A 668 -13.62 3.32 12.99
N VAL A 669 -12.51 2.65 13.21
CA VAL A 669 -11.74 2.73 14.46
C VAL A 669 -10.67 3.80 14.26
N ALA A 670 -10.69 4.82 15.12
CA ALA A 670 -9.65 5.85 15.14
C ALA A 670 -8.34 5.29 15.70
N GLY A 671 -7.23 5.80 15.21
CA GLY A 671 -5.90 5.47 15.70
C GLY A 671 -5.72 5.80 17.19
N ALA A 672 -4.62 5.38 17.78
CA ALA A 672 -4.35 5.52 19.20
C ALA A 672 -4.26 7.00 19.62
N HIS A 673 -5.18 7.45 20.47
CA HIS A 673 -5.25 8.77 21.07
C HIS A 673 -5.98 8.69 22.42
N THR A 674 -5.97 9.78 23.18
CA THR A 674 -6.68 9.83 24.45
C THR A 674 -8.12 10.31 24.23
N ASP A 675 -8.33 11.48 23.65
CA ASP A 675 -9.67 12.04 23.34
C ASP A 675 -9.60 13.13 22.26
N ILE A 676 -10.76 13.50 21.71
CA ILE A 676 -10.91 14.66 20.81
C ILE A 676 -12.05 15.53 21.31
N LEU A 677 -11.73 16.76 21.70
CA LEU A 677 -12.69 17.72 22.20
C LEU A 677 -13.19 18.65 21.10
N GLY A 678 -14.41 19.16 21.23
CA GLY A 678 -15.00 20.17 20.34
C GLY A 678 -15.78 19.60 19.15
N ILE A 679 -15.99 18.29 19.07
CA ILE A 679 -16.74 17.62 17.98
C ILE A 679 -18.18 18.13 17.92
N ASP A 680 -18.79 18.45 19.05
CA ASP A 680 -20.17 18.98 19.15
C ASP A 680 -20.40 20.30 18.40
N ASN A 681 -19.33 20.99 18.00
CA ASN A 681 -19.41 22.21 17.21
C ASN A 681 -19.65 21.94 15.71
N LEU A 682 -19.60 20.68 15.29
CA LEU A 682 -19.65 20.24 13.91
C LEU A 682 -20.92 19.42 13.65
N ASP A 683 -21.37 19.42 12.41
CA ASP A 683 -22.49 18.60 11.96
C ASP A 683 -22.09 17.49 10.99
N LYS A 684 -20.95 17.65 10.31
CA LYS A 684 -20.52 16.72 9.27
C LYS A 684 -19.02 16.83 9.00
N VAL A 685 -18.40 15.71 8.65
CA VAL A 685 -17.04 15.66 8.10
C VAL A 685 -17.05 15.06 6.70
N ILE A 686 -16.26 15.65 5.80
CA ILE A 686 -16.11 15.23 4.41
C ILE A 686 -14.62 15.12 4.10
N ALA A 687 -14.16 13.91 3.81
CA ALA A 687 -12.80 13.71 3.29
C ALA A 687 -12.81 13.66 1.76
N ILE A 688 -11.88 14.38 1.18
CA ILE A 688 -11.67 14.48 -0.27
C ILE A 688 -10.25 14.01 -0.56
N ASP A 689 -10.12 12.74 -0.90
CA ASP A 689 -8.87 12.06 -1.21
C ASP A 689 -8.73 11.80 -2.73
N GLN A 690 -7.57 11.32 -3.15
CA GLN A 690 -7.24 11.00 -4.53
C GLN A 690 -7.81 9.64 -5.01
N SER A 691 -8.58 8.94 -4.19
CA SER A 691 -9.19 7.66 -4.58
C SER A 691 -10.16 7.86 -5.76
N PRO A 692 -10.26 6.88 -6.68
CA PRO A 692 -11.17 6.97 -7.82
C PRO A 692 -12.61 7.21 -7.40
N ILE A 693 -13.37 7.97 -8.19
CA ILE A 693 -14.82 8.22 -7.97
C ILE A 693 -15.68 6.97 -8.23
N GLY A 694 -15.07 5.89 -8.68
CA GLY A 694 -15.70 4.58 -8.87
C GLY A 694 -14.73 3.58 -9.45
N ARG A 695 -15.03 2.29 -9.28
CA ARG A 695 -14.15 1.18 -9.69
C ARG A 695 -14.50 0.58 -11.05
N THR A 696 -15.60 1.03 -11.66
CA THR A 696 -16.11 0.48 -12.92
C THR A 696 -16.15 1.56 -14.00
N PRO A 697 -16.08 1.19 -15.28
CA PRO A 697 -16.22 2.13 -16.41
C PRO A 697 -17.55 2.88 -16.45
N ARG A 698 -18.57 2.43 -15.71
CA ARG A 698 -19.89 3.07 -15.58
C ARG A 698 -19.86 4.30 -14.68
N SER A 699 -18.92 4.37 -13.75
CA SER A 699 -18.73 5.57 -12.93
C SER A 699 -18.06 6.64 -13.77
N ASN A 700 -18.61 7.86 -13.72
CA ASN A 700 -18.08 9.01 -14.46
C ASN A 700 -18.45 10.33 -13.73
N PRO A 701 -17.91 11.49 -14.12
CA PRO A 701 -18.21 12.77 -13.50
C PRO A 701 -19.72 13.07 -13.46
N ALA A 702 -20.45 12.75 -14.52
CA ALA A 702 -21.90 13.00 -14.58
C ALA A 702 -22.70 12.21 -13.55
N THR A 703 -22.35 10.94 -13.36
CA THR A 703 -23.04 10.07 -12.38
C THR A 703 -22.68 10.44 -10.95
N TYR A 704 -21.42 10.79 -10.71
CA TYR A 704 -20.94 11.13 -9.37
C TYR A 704 -21.52 12.45 -8.86
N THR A 705 -21.52 13.50 -9.68
CA THR A 705 -22.11 14.81 -9.33
C THR A 705 -23.65 14.79 -9.35
N GLY A 706 -24.24 13.71 -9.87
CA GLY A 706 -25.68 13.57 -10.01
C GLY A 706 -26.28 14.45 -11.12
N VAL A 707 -25.47 15.10 -11.96
CA VAL A 707 -25.97 15.87 -13.13
C VAL A 707 -26.62 14.95 -14.16
N PHE A 708 -26.18 13.69 -14.23
CA PHE A 708 -26.74 12.70 -15.14
C PHE A 708 -28.23 12.41 -14.89
N ASN A 709 -28.69 12.51 -13.65
CA ASN A 709 -30.09 12.34 -13.33
C ASN A 709 -30.94 13.45 -13.99
N ASP A 710 -30.49 14.71 -13.86
CA ASP A 710 -31.18 15.86 -14.49
C ASP A 710 -31.13 15.78 -16.02
N ILE A 711 -30.04 15.27 -16.62
CA ILE A 711 -29.92 15.03 -18.06
C ILE A 711 -30.91 13.95 -18.52
N ARG A 712 -31.02 12.82 -17.80
CA ARG A 712 -31.98 11.76 -18.13
C ARG A 712 -33.42 12.23 -18.06
N ASP A 713 -33.77 13.03 -17.06
CA ASP A 713 -35.10 13.62 -16.91
C ASP A 713 -35.41 14.59 -18.05
N LEU A 714 -34.43 15.36 -18.50
CA LEU A 714 -34.55 16.23 -19.66
C LEU A 714 -34.81 15.43 -20.93
N PHE A 715 -34.06 14.36 -21.20
CA PHE A 715 -34.27 13.50 -22.37
C PHE A 715 -35.65 12.82 -22.33
N ALA A 716 -36.09 12.35 -21.16
CA ALA A 716 -37.42 11.77 -20.99
C ALA A 716 -38.57 12.81 -21.22
N SER A 717 -38.28 14.09 -21.07
CA SER A 717 -39.24 15.16 -21.27
C SER A 717 -39.41 15.58 -22.73
N THR A 718 -38.52 15.11 -23.64
CA THR A 718 -38.60 15.40 -25.08
C THR A 718 -39.88 14.85 -25.74
N ALA A 719 -40.35 15.51 -26.78
CA ALA A 719 -41.56 15.08 -27.50
C ALA A 719 -41.42 13.63 -28.03
N GLU A 720 -40.27 13.29 -28.57
CA GLU A 720 -39.98 11.95 -29.13
C GLU A 720 -39.95 10.87 -28.04
N ALA A 721 -39.32 11.14 -26.86
CA ALA A 721 -39.32 10.19 -25.75
C ALA A 721 -40.72 9.95 -25.22
N LYS A 722 -41.54 11.01 -25.10
CA LYS A 722 -42.94 10.92 -24.67
C LYS A 722 -43.79 10.12 -25.67
N ALA A 723 -43.62 10.38 -26.95
CA ALA A 723 -44.32 9.62 -28.01
C ALA A 723 -44.05 8.12 -27.99
N ARG A 724 -42.83 7.74 -27.60
CA ARG A 724 -42.40 6.34 -27.46
C ARG A 724 -42.64 5.76 -26.04
N GLY A 725 -43.17 6.56 -25.11
CA GLY A 725 -43.40 6.12 -23.71
C GLY A 725 -42.12 5.91 -22.91
N TYR A 726 -41.00 6.53 -23.32
CA TYR A 726 -39.70 6.38 -22.65
C TYR A 726 -39.62 7.22 -21.38
N LYS A 727 -39.30 6.58 -20.25
CA LYS A 727 -39.07 7.21 -18.97
C LYS A 727 -37.56 7.43 -18.75
N ALA A 728 -37.16 8.18 -17.72
CA ALA A 728 -35.79 8.48 -17.40
C ALA A 728 -34.87 7.22 -17.27
N ASN A 729 -35.42 6.09 -16.85
CA ASN A 729 -34.71 4.82 -16.76
C ASN A 729 -34.25 4.28 -18.15
N ARG A 730 -34.93 4.64 -19.22
CA ARG A 730 -34.53 4.27 -20.60
C ARG A 730 -33.17 4.87 -20.97
N PHE A 731 -32.88 6.06 -20.45
CA PHE A 731 -31.64 6.79 -20.69
C PHE A 731 -30.54 6.46 -19.68
N SER A 732 -30.70 5.39 -18.88
CA SER A 732 -29.67 4.90 -17.95
C SER A 732 -28.90 3.73 -18.58
N PHE A 733 -27.57 3.83 -18.62
CA PHE A 733 -26.71 2.70 -19.02
C PHE A 733 -26.54 1.65 -17.91
N ASN A 734 -27.03 1.90 -16.69
CA ASN A 734 -26.98 0.96 -15.57
C ASN A 734 -28.21 0.01 -15.52
N VAL A 735 -29.29 0.36 -16.18
CA VAL A 735 -30.57 -0.37 -16.10
C VAL A 735 -30.90 -1.02 -17.45
N LYS A 736 -31.46 -2.22 -17.42
CA LYS A 736 -31.96 -2.90 -18.63
C LYS A 736 -33.04 -2.07 -19.34
N GLY A 737 -33.09 -2.19 -20.66
CA GLY A 737 -34.10 -1.57 -21.52
C GLY A 737 -33.54 -0.52 -22.49
N GLY A 738 -32.61 0.36 -22.07
CA GLY A 738 -31.98 1.35 -22.94
C GLY A 738 -30.51 1.15 -23.21
N ARG A 739 -29.83 0.36 -22.36
CA ARG A 739 -28.42 0.07 -22.52
C ARG A 739 -28.12 -0.97 -23.58
N CYS A 740 -26.91 -0.99 -24.09
CA CYS A 740 -26.39 -2.11 -24.86
C CYS A 740 -26.28 -3.36 -23.99
N GLU A 741 -26.95 -4.44 -24.32
CA GLU A 741 -26.90 -5.66 -23.50
C GLU A 741 -25.62 -6.48 -23.72
N ALA A 742 -24.91 -6.31 -24.84
CA ALA A 742 -23.65 -7.00 -25.11
C ALA A 742 -22.56 -6.56 -24.10
N CYS A 743 -22.39 -5.27 -23.90
CA CYS A 743 -21.44 -4.72 -22.89
C CYS A 743 -22.13 -4.33 -21.57
N GLN A 744 -23.43 -4.56 -21.44
CA GLN A 744 -24.24 -4.19 -20.27
C GLN A 744 -24.14 -2.71 -19.86
N GLY A 745 -23.84 -1.84 -20.83
CA GLY A 745 -23.71 -0.39 -20.62
C GLY A 745 -22.30 0.08 -20.28
N ASP A 746 -21.31 -0.78 -20.26
CA ASP A 746 -19.89 -0.39 -20.02
C ASP A 746 -19.30 0.38 -21.22
N GLY A 747 -19.78 0.11 -22.44
CA GLY A 747 -19.22 0.64 -23.68
C GLY A 747 -17.97 -0.10 -24.15
N ILE A 748 -17.32 -0.81 -23.25
CA ILE A 748 -16.09 -1.58 -23.46
C ILE A 748 -16.28 -3.02 -22.99
N VAL A 749 -15.50 -3.93 -23.55
CA VAL A 749 -15.42 -5.33 -23.13
C VAL A 749 -14.04 -5.57 -22.53
N LYS A 750 -14.00 -6.12 -21.35
CA LYS A 750 -12.77 -6.53 -20.67
C LYS A 750 -12.38 -7.90 -21.20
N ILE A 751 -11.19 -8.03 -21.75
CA ILE A 751 -10.57 -9.31 -22.12
C ILE A 751 -9.56 -9.65 -21.06
N GLU A 752 -9.83 -10.70 -20.28
CA GLU A 752 -8.94 -11.16 -19.22
C GLU A 752 -7.78 -11.94 -19.82
N MET A 753 -6.57 -11.44 -19.57
CA MET A 753 -5.32 -12.04 -20.02
C MET A 753 -4.60 -12.64 -18.83
N HIS A 754 -4.73 -13.95 -18.62
CA HIS A 754 -4.26 -14.66 -17.40
C HIS A 754 -2.83 -14.35 -16.95
N PHE A 755 -1.93 -13.99 -17.86
CA PHE A 755 -0.52 -13.68 -17.56
C PHE A 755 -0.10 -12.25 -17.91
N LEU A 756 -1.01 -11.45 -18.52
CA LEU A 756 -0.77 -10.08 -18.95
C LEU A 756 -1.82 -9.16 -18.33
N ALA A 757 -1.62 -7.85 -18.43
CA ALA A 757 -2.63 -6.89 -18.05
C ALA A 757 -3.90 -7.06 -18.88
N ASP A 758 -5.06 -6.94 -18.24
CA ASP A 758 -6.35 -7.02 -18.92
C ASP A 758 -6.47 -5.95 -20.01
N ILE A 759 -6.99 -6.33 -21.16
CA ILE A 759 -7.20 -5.41 -22.29
C ILE A 759 -8.68 -4.99 -22.32
N TYR A 760 -8.89 -3.69 -22.51
CA TYR A 760 -10.21 -3.10 -22.66
C TYR A 760 -10.42 -2.65 -24.11
N VAL A 761 -11.36 -3.27 -24.81
CA VAL A 761 -11.68 -2.94 -26.21
C VAL A 761 -13.09 -2.34 -26.32
N PRO A 762 -13.34 -1.40 -27.23
CA PRO A 762 -14.70 -0.93 -27.50
C PRO A 762 -15.63 -2.09 -27.83
N CYS A 763 -16.87 -2.03 -27.34
CA CYS A 763 -17.87 -3.05 -27.63
C CYS A 763 -18.23 -3.07 -29.12
N ASP A 764 -18.14 -4.21 -29.79
CA ASP A 764 -18.40 -4.36 -31.22
C ASP A 764 -19.84 -4.00 -31.61
N VAL A 765 -20.81 -4.19 -30.70
CA VAL A 765 -22.23 -3.95 -30.94
C VAL A 765 -22.57 -2.46 -30.85
N CYS A 766 -22.17 -1.79 -29.78
CA CYS A 766 -22.49 -0.37 -29.59
C CYS A 766 -21.33 0.56 -29.96
N LYS A 767 -20.17 0.04 -30.33
CA LYS A 767 -18.97 0.81 -30.71
C LYS A 767 -18.61 1.89 -29.68
N GLY A 768 -18.73 1.57 -28.38
CA GLY A 768 -18.46 2.48 -27.29
C GLY A 768 -19.67 3.30 -26.81
N ALA A 769 -20.77 3.36 -27.56
CA ALA A 769 -21.91 4.24 -27.28
C ALA A 769 -22.74 3.87 -26.02
N ARG A 770 -22.53 2.73 -25.39
CA ARG A 770 -23.19 2.26 -24.13
C ARG A 770 -24.68 1.94 -24.24
N TYR A 771 -25.39 2.46 -25.26
CA TYR A 771 -26.85 2.36 -25.44
C TYR A 771 -27.20 1.53 -26.65
N ASN A 772 -28.45 1.07 -26.69
CA ASN A 772 -29.04 0.47 -27.88
C ASN A 772 -29.44 1.56 -28.89
N ARG A 773 -29.67 1.15 -30.13
CA ARG A 773 -29.94 2.04 -31.25
C ARG A 773 -31.17 2.92 -31.02
N GLU A 774 -32.25 2.32 -30.51
CA GLU A 774 -33.53 3.00 -30.31
C GLU A 774 -33.42 4.13 -29.25
N THR A 775 -32.60 3.98 -28.24
CA THR A 775 -32.36 5.02 -27.27
C THR A 775 -31.55 6.18 -27.84
N LEU A 776 -30.59 5.88 -28.75
CA LEU A 776 -29.76 6.88 -29.41
C LEU A 776 -30.52 7.69 -30.48
N GLU A 777 -31.68 7.24 -30.95
CA GLU A 777 -32.54 7.99 -31.88
C GLU A 777 -33.14 9.22 -31.21
N VAL A 778 -33.41 9.18 -29.91
CA VAL A 778 -33.95 10.34 -29.17
C VAL A 778 -32.93 11.44 -29.04
N LYS A 779 -33.27 12.65 -29.51
CA LYS A 779 -32.36 13.79 -29.54
C LYS A 779 -32.91 14.99 -28.77
N TYR A 780 -32.01 15.74 -28.12
CA TYR A 780 -32.28 17.06 -27.58
C TYR A 780 -31.34 18.06 -28.26
N LYS A 781 -31.86 19.11 -28.86
CA LYS A 781 -31.08 20.08 -29.67
C LYS A 781 -30.15 19.40 -30.68
N GLY A 782 -30.60 18.31 -31.31
CA GLY A 782 -29.87 17.57 -32.33
C GLY A 782 -28.84 16.56 -31.82
N LYS A 783 -28.59 16.49 -30.50
CA LYS A 783 -27.64 15.57 -29.87
C LYS A 783 -28.37 14.46 -29.12
N ASN A 784 -27.89 13.24 -29.21
CA ASN A 784 -28.38 12.09 -28.43
C ASN A 784 -27.70 12.04 -27.06
N ILE A 785 -28.11 11.09 -26.21
CA ILE A 785 -27.59 10.96 -24.85
C ILE A 785 -26.10 10.59 -24.80
N TYR A 786 -25.60 9.83 -25.76
CA TYR A 786 -24.17 9.51 -25.89
C TYR A 786 -23.36 10.72 -26.35
N ASP A 787 -23.84 11.48 -27.33
CA ASP A 787 -23.17 12.71 -27.76
C ASP A 787 -23.00 13.68 -26.57
N VAL A 788 -23.98 13.76 -25.68
CA VAL A 788 -23.90 14.58 -24.45
C VAL A 788 -22.87 14.07 -23.46
N LEU A 789 -22.72 12.74 -23.31
CA LEU A 789 -21.69 12.17 -22.45
C LEU A 789 -20.28 12.39 -23.01
N GLU A 790 -20.14 12.49 -24.32
CA GLU A 790 -18.86 12.77 -25.00
C GLU A 790 -18.49 14.27 -24.99
N MET A 791 -19.42 15.17 -24.68
CA MET A 791 -19.13 16.60 -24.51
C MET A 791 -18.18 16.82 -23.35
N THR A 792 -17.27 17.78 -23.52
CA THR A 792 -16.53 18.33 -22.38
C THR A 792 -17.46 19.10 -21.43
N VAL A 793 -17.03 19.33 -20.20
CA VAL A 793 -17.81 20.14 -19.24
C VAL A 793 -18.04 21.55 -19.78
N GLU A 794 -17.09 22.14 -20.49
CA GLU A 794 -17.18 23.45 -21.12
C GLU A 794 -18.25 23.48 -22.22
N GLU A 795 -18.22 22.53 -23.17
CA GLU A 795 -19.25 22.36 -24.21
C GLU A 795 -20.64 22.10 -23.61
N GLY A 796 -20.69 21.30 -22.53
CA GLY A 796 -21.92 21.02 -21.79
C GLY A 796 -22.51 22.26 -21.13
N LEU A 797 -21.69 23.18 -20.62
CA LEU A 797 -22.14 24.45 -20.03
C LEU A 797 -22.81 25.35 -21.07
N GLU A 798 -22.27 25.41 -22.27
CA GLU A 798 -22.86 26.16 -23.38
C GLU A 798 -24.15 25.49 -23.86
N PHE A 799 -24.12 24.19 -24.07
CA PHE A 799 -25.26 23.40 -24.56
C PHE A 799 -26.47 23.47 -23.62
N PHE A 800 -26.24 23.38 -22.31
CA PHE A 800 -27.28 23.42 -21.28
C PHE A 800 -27.47 24.81 -20.65
N SER A 801 -27.01 25.88 -21.30
CA SER A 801 -27.10 27.26 -20.77
C SER A 801 -28.51 27.65 -20.31
N SER A 802 -29.56 27.14 -20.96
CA SER A 802 -30.96 27.38 -20.66
C SER A 802 -31.57 26.50 -19.55
N ILE A 803 -30.81 25.54 -19.02
CA ILE A 803 -31.27 24.55 -18.01
C ILE A 803 -30.54 24.81 -16.67
N PRO A 804 -31.11 25.63 -15.74
CA PRO A 804 -30.38 26.07 -14.54
C PRO A 804 -29.86 24.96 -13.64
N LYS A 805 -30.60 23.87 -13.50
CA LYS A 805 -30.20 22.73 -12.66
C LYS A 805 -28.94 22.03 -13.19
N ILE A 806 -28.87 21.78 -14.49
CA ILE A 806 -27.70 21.14 -15.13
C ILE A 806 -26.55 22.13 -15.16
N LYS A 807 -26.81 23.37 -15.60
CA LYS A 807 -25.80 24.43 -15.67
C LYS A 807 -25.07 24.62 -14.34
N ARG A 808 -25.78 24.71 -13.22
CA ARG A 808 -25.18 24.90 -11.89
C ARG A 808 -24.17 23.79 -11.52
N LYS A 809 -24.51 22.51 -11.79
CA LYS A 809 -23.62 21.39 -11.47
C LYS A 809 -22.42 21.33 -12.43
N LEU A 810 -22.60 21.64 -13.70
CA LEU A 810 -21.48 21.72 -14.66
C LEU A 810 -20.58 22.91 -14.33
N GLN A 811 -21.16 24.03 -13.86
CA GLN A 811 -20.39 25.22 -13.44
C GLN A 811 -19.43 24.89 -12.29
N THR A 812 -19.87 24.09 -11.30
CA THR A 812 -18.96 23.70 -10.21
C THR A 812 -17.81 22.81 -10.70
N LEU A 813 -18.02 21.97 -11.71
CA LEU A 813 -16.95 21.20 -12.35
C LEU A 813 -15.98 22.11 -13.12
N TYR A 814 -16.50 23.12 -13.80
CA TYR A 814 -15.69 24.10 -14.50
C TYR A 814 -14.85 24.96 -13.54
N ASP A 815 -15.46 25.41 -12.43
CA ASP A 815 -14.81 26.25 -11.41
C ASP A 815 -13.61 25.57 -10.75
N VAL A 816 -13.64 24.24 -10.61
CA VAL A 816 -12.50 23.46 -10.10
C VAL A 816 -11.47 23.11 -11.19
N GLY A 817 -11.57 23.70 -12.39
CA GLY A 817 -10.60 23.51 -13.46
C GLY A 817 -10.77 22.22 -14.26
N LEU A 818 -11.97 21.61 -14.28
CA LEU A 818 -12.27 20.39 -15.04
C LEU A 818 -13.05 20.67 -16.35
N GLY A 819 -12.92 21.89 -16.91
CA GLY A 819 -13.62 22.27 -18.15
C GLY A 819 -13.34 21.33 -19.34
N TYR A 820 -12.14 20.80 -19.43
CA TYR A 820 -11.66 19.92 -20.51
C TYR A 820 -12.09 18.45 -20.37
N VAL A 821 -12.53 18.02 -19.18
CA VAL A 821 -12.93 16.63 -18.94
C VAL A 821 -14.26 16.34 -19.59
N LYS A 822 -14.41 15.18 -20.24
CA LYS A 822 -15.69 14.73 -20.78
C LYS A 822 -16.68 14.41 -19.66
N ILE A 823 -17.93 14.80 -19.83
CA ILE A 823 -19.01 14.58 -18.86
C ILE A 823 -19.17 13.10 -18.53
N GLY A 824 -19.04 12.23 -19.55
CA GLY A 824 -19.15 10.77 -19.45
C GLY A 824 -17.82 10.02 -19.35
N GLN A 825 -16.69 10.70 -19.09
CA GLN A 825 -15.36 10.07 -18.98
C GLN A 825 -15.34 8.99 -17.92
N PRO A 826 -14.91 7.75 -18.21
CA PRO A 826 -14.83 6.67 -17.22
C PRO A 826 -13.96 7.06 -16.03
N ALA A 827 -14.40 6.73 -14.82
CA ALA A 827 -13.64 6.99 -13.59
C ALA A 827 -12.24 6.38 -13.57
N THR A 828 -12.06 5.27 -14.30
CA THR A 828 -10.79 4.54 -14.43
C THR A 828 -9.74 5.26 -15.28
N THR A 829 -10.15 6.27 -16.07
CA THR A 829 -9.25 7.08 -16.92
C THR A 829 -8.94 8.44 -16.32
N LEU A 830 -9.58 8.80 -15.20
CA LEU A 830 -9.28 10.02 -14.48
C LEU A 830 -8.00 9.88 -13.66
N SER A 831 -7.18 10.92 -13.64
CA SER A 831 -6.07 11.02 -12.69
C SER A 831 -6.59 11.16 -11.25
N GLY A 832 -5.72 10.89 -10.25
CA GLY A 832 -6.08 11.06 -8.83
C GLY A 832 -6.54 12.49 -8.51
N GLY A 833 -5.85 13.49 -9.04
CA GLY A 833 -6.22 14.89 -8.86
C GLY A 833 -7.53 15.27 -9.55
N GLU A 834 -7.82 14.74 -10.74
CA GLU A 834 -9.11 14.95 -11.41
C GLU A 834 -10.26 14.33 -10.61
N ALA A 835 -10.08 13.09 -10.12
CA ALA A 835 -11.07 12.41 -9.29
C ALA A 835 -11.35 13.21 -8.00
N GLN A 836 -10.33 13.75 -7.35
CA GLN A 836 -10.44 14.60 -6.17
C GLN A 836 -11.22 15.89 -6.46
N ARG A 837 -10.93 16.55 -7.57
CA ARG A 837 -11.67 17.76 -8.00
C ARG A 837 -13.13 17.49 -8.36
N VAL A 838 -13.46 16.32 -8.93
CA VAL A 838 -14.86 15.90 -9.13
C VAL A 838 -15.58 15.74 -7.79
N LYS A 839 -14.93 15.16 -6.78
CA LYS A 839 -15.48 15.06 -5.41
C LYS A 839 -15.72 16.46 -4.82
N LEU A 840 -14.75 17.34 -4.92
CA LEU A 840 -14.83 18.72 -4.45
C LEU A 840 -16.00 19.49 -5.12
N SER A 841 -16.14 19.37 -6.45
CA SER A 841 -17.22 20.02 -7.20
C SER A 841 -18.61 19.58 -6.73
N THR A 842 -18.76 18.32 -6.35
CA THR A 842 -20.02 17.78 -5.82
C THR A 842 -20.40 18.45 -4.50
N GLU A 843 -19.46 18.62 -3.60
CA GLU A 843 -19.70 19.27 -2.31
C GLU A 843 -19.99 20.79 -2.48
N LEU A 844 -19.30 21.46 -3.39
CA LEU A 844 -19.60 22.84 -3.75
C LEU A 844 -21.02 23.05 -4.29
N SER A 845 -21.57 22.05 -4.97
CA SER A 845 -22.93 22.11 -5.52
C SER A 845 -24.02 22.01 -4.45
N ARG A 846 -23.68 21.52 -3.23
CA ARG A 846 -24.60 21.32 -2.11
C ARG A 846 -24.78 22.61 -1.28
N ARG A 847 -25.88 22.69 -0.55
CA ARG A 847 -26.11 23.80 0.39
C ARG A 847 -25.23 23.59 1.62
N SER A 848 -24.43 24.58 1.96
CA SER A 848 -23.59 24.58 3.16
C SER A 848 -24.40 24.86 4.42
N THR A 849 -24.06 24.21 5.53
CA THR A 849 -24.59 24.47 6.87
C THR A 849 -23.72 25.45 7.67
N GLY A 850 -22.47 25.68 7.22
CA GLY A 850 -21.50 26.50 7.93
C GLY A 850 -20.83 25.80 9.13
N LYS A 851 -21.06 24.47 9.32
CA LYS A 851 -20.50 23.67 10.41
C LYS A 851 -19.82 22.37 9.90
N THR A 852 -19.53 22.33 8.60
CA THR A 852 -18.90 21.16 7.99
C THR A 852 -17.39 21.31 8.01
N VAL A 853 -16.69 20.22 8.37
CA VAL A 853 -15.23 20.11 8.20
C VAL A 853 -14.93 19.39 6.90
N TYR A 854 -14.14 20.01 6.05
CA TYR A 854 -13.56 19.42 4.85
C TYR A 854 -12.09 19.04 5.13
N ILE A 855 -11.74 17.80 4.89
CA ILE A 855 -10.36 17.31 5.00
C ILE A 855 -9.87 16.94 3.59
N LEU A 856 -8.81 17.60 3.13
CA LEU A 856 -8.22 17.36 1.82
C LEU A 856 -6.77 16.87 2.00
N ASP A 857 -6.40 15.85 1.23
CA ASP A 857 -5.06 15.27 1.23
C ASP A 857 -4.38 15.61 -0.10
N GLU A 858 -3.35 16.45 -0.04
CA GLU A 858 -2.55 16.94 -1.18
C GLU A 858 -3.38 17.33 -2.41
N PRO A 859 -4.32 18.30 -2.30
CA PRO A 859 -5.23 18.63 -3.40
C PRO A 859 -4.57 19.31 -4.60
N THR A 860 -3.33 19.77 -4.48
CA THR A 860 -2.58 20.39 -5.58
C THR A 860 -1.81 19.40 -6.44
N THR A 861 -1.89 18.11 -6.12
CA THR A 861 -1.22 17.04 -6.88
C THR A 861 -1.58 17.09 -8.36
N GLY A 862 -0.57 17.14 -9.24
CA GLY A 862 -0.75 17.19 -10.70
C GLY A 862 -1.36 18.49 -11.26
N LEU A 863 -1.30 19.57 -10.48
CA LEU A 863 -1.85 20.85 -10.89
C LEU A 863 -0.75 21.85 -11.29
N HIS A 864 -0.95 22.47 -12.42
CA HIS A 864 -0.20 23.67 -12.79
C HIS A 864 -0.55 24.84 -11.85
N THR A 865 0.41 25.74 -11.59
CA THR A 865 0.23 26.89 -10.68
C THR A 865 -1.03 27.72 -10.96
N ALA A 866 -1.43 27.87 -12.24
CA ALA A 866 -2.68 28.54 -12.62
C ALA A 866 -3.94 27.77 -12.14
N ASP A 867 -3.90 26.42 -12.12
CA ASP A 867 -5.00 25.61 -11.64
C ASP A 867 -5.01 25.56 -10.10
N VAL A 868 -3.82 25.61 -9.46
CA VAL A 868 -3.68 25.80 -8.01
C VAL A 868 -4.32 27.12 -7.56
N HIS A 869 -4.11 28.19 -8.30
CA HIS A 869 -4.72 29.49 -8.03
C HIS A 869 -6.26 29.41 -7.97
N LYS A 870 -6.88 28.79 -8.98
CA LYS A 870 -8.33 28.54 -9.01
C LYS A 870 -8.80 27.67 -7.84
N LEU A 871 -8.03 26.62 -7.52
CA LEU A 871 -8.37 25.74 -6.39
C LEU A 871 -8.37 26.50 -5.07
N ILE A 872 -7.38 27.36 -4.82
CA ILE A 872 -7.29 28.20 -3.62
C ILE A 872 -8.53 29.09 -3.50
N GLU A 873 -8.97 29.75 -4.58
CA GLU A 873 -10.19 30.54 -4.58
C GLU A 873 -11.43 29.73 -4.17
N VAL A 874 -11.49 28.48 -4.65
CA VAL A 874 -12.58 27.55 -4.30
C VAL A 874 -12.54 27.17 -2.83
N LEU A 875 -11.36 26.85 -2.28
CA LEU A 875 -11.19 26.49 -0.86
C LEU A 875 -11.53 27.68 0.05
N HIS A 876 -11.11 28.87 -0.31
CA HIS A 876 -11.49 30.10 0.43
C HIS A 876 -13.00 30.35 0.41
N ARG A 877 -13.69 30.13 -0.71
CA ARG A 877 -15.16 30.21 -0.78
C ARG A 877 -15.86 29.25 0.18
N LEU A 878 -15.30 28.03 0.40
CA LEU A 878 -15.84 27.09 1.38
C LEU A 878 -15.70 27.62 2.81
N VAL A 879 -14.56 28.23 3.14
CA VAL A 879 -14.32 28.83 4.46
C VAL A 879 -15.20 30.07 4.67
N ASP A 880 -15.34 30.93 3.66
CA ASP A 880 -16.18 32.12 3.70
C ASP A 880 -17.67 31.79 3.94
N ASN A 881 -18.10 30.57 3.58
CA ASN A 881 -19.44 30.06 3.91
C ASN A 881 -19.54 29.50 5.35
N GLY A 882 -18.53 29.72 6.21
CA GLY A 882 -18.51 29.35 7.63
C GLY A 882 -17.97 27.98 7.93
N ASN A 883 -17.55 27.19 6.92
CA ASN A 883 -16.99 25.85 7.11
C ASN A 883 -15.52 25.90 7.55
N SER A 884 -15.02 24.78 8.05
CA SER A 884 -13.59 24.58 8.32
C SER A 884 -12.97 23.75 7.22
N VAL A 885 -11.83 24.16 6.72
CA VAL A 885 -11.09 23.44 5.68
C VAL A 885 -9.71 23.09 6.23
N ILE A 886 -9.42 21.78 6.32
CA ILE A 886 -8.14 21.24 6.77
C ILE A 886 -7.47 20.59 5.56
N VAL A 887 -6.28 21.04 5.23
CA VAL A 887 -5.53 20.57 4.05
C VAL A 887 -4.17 20.06 4.48
N ILE A 888 -3.84 18.82 4.13
CA ILE A 888 -2.47 18.32 4.19
C ILE A 888 -1.79 18.78 2.91
N GLU A 889 -0.71 19.57 3.01
CA GLU A 889 -0.06 20.18 1.85
C GLU A 889 1.43 20.39 1.99
N HIS A 890 2.10 20.37 0.83
CA HIS A 890 3.50 20.71 0.66
C HIS A 890 3.73 21.91 -0.26
N ASN A 891 2.72 22.28 -1.04
CA ASN A 891 2.80 23.43 -1.96
C ASN A 891 2.78 24.73 -1.17
N LEU A 892 3.87 25.49 -1.27
CA LEU A 892 4.07 26.73 -0.52
C LEU A 892 3.08 27.82 -0.94
N ASP A 893 2.59 27.81 -2.19
CA ASP A 893 1.57 28.75 -2.65
C ASP A 893 0.23 28.56 -1.94
N VAL A 894 -0.12 27.34 -1.59
CA VAL A 894 -1.29 27.04 -0.75
C VAL A 894 -1.02 27.42 0.70
N ILE A 895 0.13 27.01 1.22
CA ILE A 895 0.50 27.21 2.63
C ILE A 895 0.54 28.68 3.00
N LYS A 896 1.10 29.55 2.13
CA LYS A 896 1.13 31.00 2.38
C LYS A 896 -0.25 31.67 2.44
N THR A 897 -1.28 31.02 1.87
CA THR A 897 -2.67 31.54 1.89
C THR A 897 -3.49 31.03 3.06
N ALA A 898 -2.98 30.09 3.87
CA ALA A 898 -3.66 29.53 5.03
C ALA A 898 -3.88 30.58 6.14
N ASP A 899 -4.95 30.41 6.92
CA ASP A 899 -5.18 31.21 8.13
C ASP A 899 -4.37 30.67 9.32
N TRP A 900 -4.22 29.32 9.39
CA TRP A 900 -3.49 28.62 10.42
C TRP A 900 -2.67 27.46 9.87
N ILE A 901 -1.50 27.24 10.42
CA ILE A 901 -0.61 26.12 10.07
C ILE A 901 -0.33 25.28 11.30
N LEU A 902 -0.29 23.96 11.10
CA LEU A 902 0.22 23.00 12.06
C LEU A 902 1.38 22.24 11.40
N ASP A 903 2.60 22.51 11.82
CA ASP A 903 3.83 21.95 11.22
C ASP A 903 4.36 20.79 12.07
N LEU A 904 4.45 19.58 11.46
CA LEU A 904 4.92 18.37 12.09
C LEU A 904 6.36 18.05 11.65
N GLY A 905 7.16 17.56 12.61
CA GLY A 905 8.55 17.19 12.35
C GLY A 905 9.22 16.60 13.58
N PRO A 906 10.53 16.86 13.77
CA PRO A 906 11.45 17.59 12.86
C PRO A 906 11.78 16.82 11.58
N GLU A 907 11.83 15.48 11.67
CA GLU A 907 12.19 14.57 10.60
C GLU A 907 11.04 13.60 10.26
N GLY A 908 11.27 12.62 9.36
CA GLY A 908 10.35 11.54 9.06
C GLY A 908 10.61 10.28 9.90
N GLY A 909 9.58 9.44 10.04
CA GLY A 909 9.67 8.17 10.76
C GLY A 909 9.81 8.35 12.28
N ASP A 910 10.71 7.58 12.89
CA ASP A 910 10.91 7.58 14.35
C ASP A 910 11.40 8.92 14.91
N GLU A 911 12.07 9.72 14.09
CA GLU A 911 12.57 11.04 14.46
C GLU A 911 11.54 12.16 14.25
N GLY A 912 10.39 11.82 13.68
CA GLY A 912 9.25 12.70 13.51
C GLY A 912 8.21 12.57 14.62
N GLY A 913 6.99 12.98 14.33
CA GLY A 913 5.83 12.77 15.20
C GLY A 913 5.64 13.81 16.28
N GLU A 914 6.27 14.97 16.19
CA GLU A 914 6.14 16.11 17.08
C GLU A 914 5.56 17.32 16.34
N ILE A 915 4.92 18.24 17.07
CA ILE A 915 4.51 19.54 16.54
C ILE A 915 5.67 20.51 16.75
N ILE A 916 6.23 21.01 15.65
CA ILE A 916 7.35 21.93 15.66
C ILE A 916 6.89 23.37 15.76
N ALA A 917 5.82 23.71 15.04
CA ALA A 917 5.24 25.02 15.02
C ALA A 917 3.73 24.97 14.81
N GLN A 918 3.01 25.89 15.39
CA GLN A 918 1.59 26.12 15.12
C GLN A 918 1.29 27.62 15.20
N GLY A 919 0.42 28.10 14.32
CA GLY A 919 0.05 29.50 14.28
C GLY A 919 -0.21 30.01 12.88
N THR A 920 -0.21 31.32 12.68
CA THR A 920 -0.31 31.91 11.35
C THR A 920 0.95 31.63 10.53
N PRO A 921 0.87 31.71 9.18
CA PRO A 921 2.06 31.53 8.33
C PRO A 921 3.25 32.40 8.74
N GLU A 922 3.00 33.62 9.20
CA GLU A 922 4.04 34.53 9.68
C GLU A 922 4.72 34.05 10.98
N GLN A 923 3.93 33.50 11.90
CA GLN A 923 4.44 32.91 13.14
C GLN A 923 5.28 31.67 12.89
N VAL A 924 4.80 30.79 11.99
CA VAL A 924 5.55 29.57 11.60
C VAL A 924 6.86 29.94 10.88
N ALA A 925 6.83 30.98 10.02
CA ALA A 925 8.03 31.47 9.34
C ALA A 925 9.09 32.05 10.31
N ALA A 926 8.68 32.49 11.49
CA ALA A 926 9.55 33.01 12.54
C ALA A 926 10.08 31.90 13.49
N THR A 927 9.52 30.68 13.42
CA THR A 927 9.88 29.58 14.33
C THR A 927 11.19 28.92 13.88
N GLU A 928 12.20 28.94 14.76
CA GLU A 928 13.44 28.19 14.52
C GLU A 928 13.17 26.69 14.57
N GLY A 929 13.75 25.92 13.62
CA GLY A 929 13.58 24.47 13.54
C GLY A 929 12.46 24.00 12.58
N SER A 930 11.54 24.89 12.16
CA SER A 930 10.56 24.56 11.13
C SER A 930 11.17 24.67 9.73
N TYR A 931 11.29 23.53 9.03
CA TYR A 931 11.71 23.54 7.62
C TYR A 931 10.69 24.27 6.77
N THR A 932 9.41 24.01 6.95
CA THR A 932 8.32 24.74 6.25
C THR A 932 8.45 26.22 6.46
N GLY A 933 8.71 26.67 7.71
CA GLY A 933 8.90 28.06 8.07
C GLY A 933 10.06 28.74 7.33
N GLN A 934 11.18 28.04 7.17
CA GLN A 934 12.37 28.55 6.48
C GLN A 934 12.07 28.86 5.00
N TYR A 935 11.35 27.95 4.28
CA TYR A 935 10.98 28.20 2.89
C TYR A 935 9.88 29.27 2.78
N LEU A 936 8.92 29.25 3.70
CA LEU A 936 7.81 30.21 3.72
C LEU A 936 8.28 31.65 3.95
N LYS A 937 9.30 31.84 4.79
CA LYS A 937 9.91 33.16 5.07
C LYS A 937 10.41 33.88 3.82
N LYS A 938 10.98 33.12 2.87
CA LYS A 938 11.42 33.69 1.58
C LYS A 938 10.25 34.26 0.80
N LEU A 939 9.16 33.51 0.70
CA LEU A 939 7.98 33.92 -0.07
C LEU A 939 7.16 35.05 0.57
N LEU A 940 7.15 35.14 1.89
CA LEU A 940 6.44 36.23 2.60
C LEU A 940 7.20 37.55 2.49
N ASN A 941 8.56 37.52 2.52
CA ASN A 941 9.39 38.70 2.38
C ASN A 941 9.36 39.30 0.97
N ASP A 942 9.25 38.49 -0.07
CA ASP A 942 9.13 38.94 -1.47
C ASP A 942 7.81 39.67 -1.77
N THR A 943 6.90 39.77 -0.81
CA THR A 943 5.64 40.52 -0.93
C THR A 943 5.69 41.91 -0.27
N GLU A 944 6.76 42.22 0.46
CA GLU A 944 6.97 43.56 1.08
C GLU A 944 7.73 44.52 0.16
N GLU A 945 8.37 44.06 -0.94
CA GLU A 945 8.92 44.89 -2.04
C GLU A 945 7.92 44.97 -3.20
#